data_8c876e7c247df9ba23baf63defc76faa
#
_entry.id   8c876e7c247df9ba23baf63defc76faa
#
_cell.length_a   1.000
_cell.length_b   1.000
_cell.length_c   1.000
_cell.angle_alpha   90.00
_cell.angle_beta   90.00
_cell.angle_gamma   90.00
#
_symmetry.space_group_name_H-M   'P 1'
#
loop_
_entity.id
_entity.type
_entity.pdbx_description
1 polymer ?
#
loop_
_entity_poly.entity_id
_entity_poly.type
_entity_poly.pdbx_seq_one_letter_code
_entity_poly.pdbx_strand_id
1 'polypeptide(L)'
;MSNEPLGRVVATERRPNTPHEFHFWTALDSPVGIGTIVRVDGSNPVNGQIPRVYGIVVEGFSYTDLQSPMHDVLGHDGAPGSAGFAVTERAEIRLYSAAVLRQLPDEPLQPVPMGEVHLAGEDDVAVALRMDSYLKEGARTGIPIGVYRAGATDSTIYLDADFLLGPEAAHLNISGMSGLATKTSAVEWLLASVFAHFPEDKGSIAAVCFNVKGPDLCFLDQPGPLDDRDLELYEKMAVAAKPFDRVRYFAPYTAKGFALNTLRSNEALLDNVTPLTWGLREVLQYAEVLLNRDDIDAKADALIDFIKERVLDRVFDKDNYLSRDHTVQSFADLEDWFRDLLRGLEKSNSDSWRTHHIATIRKVRNRLSNLSTRCAGLVTDSGVVSDLPFGSFEDRMVYVVDVATLEEDAQDLIFARVVSKLREHLERRDLGVKHLIVFVDELNKYAPSDGQDTYVRKMLLDIAERGRYLGLVLFSAQQFRSQVHRRVVGNSGTSLFGRMDADELATPGYSVLSAAIRTKLATLEKGQLMVRHPHFTQPIFVRFPRPAVMLGRVGVEQFPQAVESGLDVALYRALRPLDHSVTLPWVQKLVALYDEAELLKARDATIRARPASVKAYFEAQFRKVIPTEPAVAAAAASREETRAVRTLPIDDPYGF
;
A
#
# COMPACT_ATOMS: atom_id res chain seq x y z
N MET A 1 33.61 25.45 5.23
CA MET A 1 32.92 25.39 6.53
C MET A 1 33.99 25.35 7.61
N SER A 2 33.84 26.11 8.70
CA SER A 2 34.85 26.21 9.77
C SER A 2 35.12 24.81 10.34
N ASN A 3 36.39 24.43 10.33
CA ASN A 3 36.88 23.20 10.95
C ASN A 3 37.02 23.35 12.47
N GLU A 4 36.23 24.29 13.08
CA GLU A 4 36.24 24.55 14.49
C GLU A 4 35.57 23.41 15.26
N PRO A 5 36.20 22.95 16.33
CA PRO A 5 35.62 21.90 17.16
C PRO A 5 34.39 22.43 17.91
N LEU A 6 33.31 21.66 17.89
CA LEU A 6 32.08 21.96 18.67
C LEU A 6 32.27 21.69 20.17
N GLY A 7 33.17 20.77 20.50
CA GLY A 7 33.39 20.30 21.86
C GLY A 7 34.50 19.27 21.96
N ARG A 8 34.52 18.51 23.03
CA ARG A 8 35.53 17.48 23.28
C ARG A 8 34.94 16.22 23.90
N VAL A 9 35.47 15.10 23.52
CA VAL A 9 35.15 13.78 24.11
C VAL A 9 35.57 13.82 25.60
N VAL A 10 34.71 13.28 26.46
CA VAL A 10 34.91 13.14 27.89
C VAL A 10 34.57 11.71 28.32
N ALA A 11 35.35 11.20 29.27
CA ALA A 11 35.09 9.92 29.90
C ALA A 11 35.45 9.99 31.40
N THR A 12 34.73 9.24 32.20
CA THR A 12 34.99 9.08 33.63
C THR A 12 34.91 7.60 33.98
N GLU A 13 35.42 7.19 35.15
CA GLU A 13 35.28 5.81 35.62
C GLU A 13 33.81 5.34 35.70
N ARG A 14 32.88 6.26 36.01
CA ARG A 14 31.44 5.97 36.08
C ARG A 14 30.74 5.98 34.72
N ARG A 15 31.32 6.68 33.73
CA ARG A 15 30.82 6.82 32.36
C ARG A 15 31.99 6.70 31.40
N PRO A 16 32.51 5.48 31.18
CA PRO A 16 33.60 5.24 30.25
C PRO A 16 33.08 5.28 28.80
N ASN A 17 33.92 5.70 27.87
CA ASN A 17 33.65 5.50 26.45
C ASN A 17 33.86 4.03 26.08
N THR A 18 33.02 3.54 25.21
CA THR A 18 33.06 2.15 24.69
C THR A 18 33.26 2.17 23.17
N PRO A 19 33.40 1.03 22.49
CA PRO A 19 33.36 0.97 21.04
C PRO A 19 32.01 1.34 20.42
N HIS A 20 30.94 1.40 21.23
CA HIS A 20 29.58 1.57 20.77
C HIS A 20 28.92 2.90 21.22
N GLU A 21 29.48 3.54 22.25
CA GLU A 21 28.95 4.77 22.83
C GLU A 21 30.07 5.62 23.40
N PHE A 22 29.93 6.95 23.25
CA PHE A 22 30.84 7.91 23.84
C PHE A 22 30.09 9.16 24.33
N HIS A 23 30.79 9.94 25.19
CA HIS A 23 30.25 11.16 25.76
C HIS A 23 31.15 12.35 25.37
N PHE A 24 30.51 13.49 25.15
CA PHE A 24 31.24 14.73 24.85
C PHE A 24 30.49 15.95 25.38
N TRP A 25 31.23 16.98 25.68
CA TRP A 25 30.65 18.28 26.02
C TRP A 25 30.84 19.26 24.87
N THR A 26 29.97 20.29 24.81
CA THR A 26 30.02 21.35 23.79
C THR A 26 29.97 22.75 24.41
N ALA A 27 30.31 23.76 23.58
CA ALA A 27 29.96 25.12 23.87
C ALA A 27 28.43 25.29 23.94
N LEU A 28 27.95 26.31 24.68
CA LEU A 28 26.51 26.54 24.94
C LEU A 28 25.72 26.92 23.69
N ASP A 29 26.35 27.55 22.71
CA ASP A 29 25.79 27.98 21.42
C ASP A 29 25.89 26.92 20.32
N SER A 30 26.38 25.74 20.67
CA SER A 30 26.56 24.65 19.72
C SER A 30 25.20 24.14 19.14
N PRO A 31 25.09 23.94 17.82
CA PRO A 31 23.86 23.48 17.17
C PRO A 31 23.68 21.94 17.28
N VAL A 32 24.08 21.34 18.39
CA VAL A 32 23.98 19.88 18.62
C VAL A 32 22.68 19.55 19.33
N GLY A 33 22.02 18.50 18.84
CA GLY A 33 20.80 17.93 19.43
C GLY A 33 20.64 16.45 19.11
N ILE A 34 19.57 15.84 19.62
CA ILE A 34 19.27 14.43 19.37
C ILE A 34 19.12 14.16 17.87
N GLY A 35 19.90 13.21 17.35
CA GLY A 35 19.97 12.85 15.93
C GLY A 35 21.07 13.59 15.16
N THR A 36 21.84 14.48 15.79
CA THR A 36 23.00 15.12 15.15
C THR A 36 24.14 14.10 14.98
N ILE A 37 24.71 14.04 13.79
CA ILE A 37 25.90 13.23 13.50
C ILE A 37 27.15 14.09 13.76
N VAL A 38 28.07 13.52 14.49
CA VAL A 38 29.32 14.14 14.88
C VAL A 38 30.50 13.26 14.50
N ARG A 39 31.67 13.89 14.31
CA ARG A 39 32.96 13.26 14.02
C ARG A 39 33.94 13.51 15.14
N VAL A 40 34.68 12.48 15.50
CA VAL A 40 35.83 12.54 16.42
C VAL A 40 37.07 12.09 15.70
N ASP A 41 38.12 12.93 15.68
CA ASP A 41 39.42 12.57 15.15
C ASP A 41 40.36 12.19 16.32
N GLY A 42 40.92 10.96 16.26
CA GLY A 42 41.87 10.49 17.26
C GLY A 42 43.25 11.13 17.09
N SER A 43 44.05 11.10 18.16
CA SER A 43 45.40 11.65 18.14
C SER A 43 46.48 10.60 17.86
N ASN A 44 46.23 9.33 18.21
CA ASN A 44 47.18 8.23 18.08
C ASN A 44 46.82 7.30 16.94
N PRO A 45 47.78 6.97 16.05
CA PRO A 45 47.51 6.08 14.93
C PRO A 45 47.22 4.65 15.40
N VAL A 46 46.20 4.04 14.80
CA VAL A 46 45.88 2.61 14.89
C VAL A 46 46.18 1.98 13.53
N ASN A 47 47.04 0.96 13.52
CA ASN A 47 47.52 0.34 12.26
C ASN A 47 48.09 1.36 11.24
N GLY A 48 48.75 2.41 11.73
CA GLY A 48 49.33 3.47 10.89
C GLY A 48 48.34 4.52 10.37
N GLN A 49 47.06 4.44 10.75
CA GLN A 49 46.02 5.39 10.38
C GLN A 49 45.50 6.14 11.62
N ILE A 50 45.25 7.42 11.51
CA ILE A 50 44.59 8.20 12.56
C ILE A 50 43.11 7.75 12.62
N PRO A 51 42.66 7.24 13.78
CA PRO A 51 41.32 6.76 13.90
C PRO A 51 40.31 7.91 13.79
N ARG A 52 39.27 7.68 13.05
CA ARG A 52 38.12 8.59 12.92
C ARG A 52 36.87 7.86 13.34
N VAL A 53 36.08 8.48 14.22
CA VAL A 53 34.85 7.89 14.75
C VAL A 53 33.68 8.80 14.42
N TYR A 54 32.64 8.23 13.87
CA TYR A 54 31.37 8.88 13.61
C TYR A 54 30.33 8.40 14.61
N GLY A 55 29.59 9.33 15.22
CA GLY A 55 28.52 9.01 16.16
C GLY A 55 27.27 9.85 15.91
N ILE A 56 26.12 9.29 16.31
CA ILE A 56 24.84 10.00 16.32
C ILE A 56 24.43 10.30 17.76
N VAL A 57 24.06 11.53 18.05
CA VAL A 57 23.62 11.95 19.38
C VAL A 57 22.28 11.30 19.72
N VAL A 58 22.26 10.57 20.82
CA VAL A 58 21.08 9.81 21.30
C VAL A 58 20.48 10.39 22.57
N GLU A 59 21.22 11.23 23.31
CA GLU A 59 20.76 11.87 24.54
C GLU A 59 21.55 13.16 24.81
N GLY A 60 20.96 14.12 25.54
CA GLY A 60 21.60 15.36 25.91
C GLY A 60 21.21 15.80 27.32
N PHE A 61 22.17 16.37 28.03
CA PHE A 61 22.04 16.79 29.43
C PHE A 61 22.61 18.20 29.63
N SER A 62 22.00 19.00 30.51
CA SER A 62 22.54 20.23 31.00
C SER A 62 22.90 20.07 32.47
N TYR A 63 24.11 20.43 32.83
CA TYR A 63 24.62 20.37 34.21
C TYR A 63 25.20 21.71 34.65
N THR A 64 25.17 21.90 35.95
CA THR A 64 25.93 22.96 36.65
C THR A 64 26.85 22.31 37.69
N ASP A 65 27.72 23.07 38.32
CA ASP A 65 28.61 22.62 39.39
C ASP A 65 27.86 22.42 40.73
N LEU A 66 26.54 22.65 40.76
CA LEU A 66 25.72 22.55 41.96
C LEU A 66 25.47 21.11 42.37
N GLN A 67 25.61 20.82 43.64
CA GLN A 67 25.29 19.50 44.20
C GLN A 67 23.79 19.28 44.40
N SER A 68 22.99 20.36 44.49
CA SER A 68 21.55 20.32 44.71
C SER A 68 20.88 21.57 44.12
N PRO A 69 19.68 21.43 43.54
CA PRO A 69 18.86 22.56 43.10
C PRO A 69 18.59 23.58 44.20
N MET A 70 18.62 23.18 45.48
CA MET A 70 18.45 24.07 46.62
C MET A 70 19.54 25.13 46.71
N HIS A 71 20.77 24.80 46.29
CA HIS A 71 21.86 25.77 46.27
C HIS A 71 21.64 26.86 45.24
N ASP A 72 20.96 26.57 44.14
CA ASP A 72 20.57 27.54 43.15
C ASP A 72 19.50 28.52 43.69
N VAL A 73 18.47 27.97 44.31
CA VAL A 73 17.40 28.74 44.95
C VAL A 73 17.96 29.67 46.02
N LEU A 74 18.86 29.17 46.87
CA LEU A 74 19.49 29.97 47.91
C LEU A 74 20.43 31.03 47.33
N GLY A 75 21.16 30.71 46.26
CA GLY A 75 22.04 31.68 45.58
C GLY A 75 21.30 32.86 44.95
N HIS A 76 20.02 32.66 44.64
CA HIS A 76 19.14 33.69 44.06
C HIS A 76 18.08 34.22 45.04
N ASP A 77 18.20 33.95 46.35
CA ASP A 77 17.23 34.33 47.39
C ASP A 77 15.78 33.93 47.05
N GLY A 78 15.62 32.79 46.32
CA GLY A 78 14.33 32.30 45.86
C GLY A 78 13.67 33.12 44.74
N ALA A 79 14.34 34.11 44.20
CA ALA A 79 13.79 34.98 43.14
C ALA A 79 14.34 34.62 41.76
N PRO A 80 13.51 34.03 40.84
CA PRO A 80 13.98 33.54 39.55
C PRO A 80 14.47 34.63 38.57
N GLY A 81 14.20 35.91 38.87
CA GLY A 81 14.58 37.05 38.04
C GLY A 81 15.78 37.87 38.57
N SER A 82 16.49 37.40 39.60
CA SER A 82 17.53 38.16 40.29
C SER A 82 18.93 37.99 39.68
N ALA A 83 19.05 37.85 38.37
CA ALA A 83 20.34 37.76 37.67
C ALA A 83 21.33 38.93 37.98
N GLY A 84 20.86 39.99 38.60
CA GLY A 84 21.70 41.15 39.03
C GLY A 84 22.42 40.98 40.37
N PHE A 85 22.17 39.93 41.13
CA PHE A 85 22.77 39.70 42.45
C PHE A 85 23.74 38.51 42.50
N ALA A 86 23.83 37.70 41.45
CA ALA A 86 24.81 36.62 41.39
C ALA A 86 26.20 37.21 41.21
N VAL A 87 27.04 37.07 42.23
CA VAL A 87 28.44 37.59 42.25
C VAL A 87 29.32 36.88 41.22
N THR A 88 28.89 35.71 40.75
CA THR A 88 29.53 34.93 39.68
C THR A 88 28.49 34.14 38.92
N GLU A 89 28.47 34.26 37.57
CA GLU A 89 27.73 33.33 36.70
C GLU A 89 28.28 31.91 36.90
N ARG A 90 27.40 30.98 37.22
CA ARG A 90 27.79 29.57 37.33
C ARG A 90 27.95 28.96 35.94
N ALA A 91 28.97 28.11 35.79
CA ALA A 91 29.23 27.42 34.55
C ALA A 91 28.10 26.41 34.27
N GLU A 92 27.42 26.57 33.13
CA GLU A 92 26.58 25.56 32.54
C GLU A 92 27.42 24.65 31.61
N ILE A 93 27.21 23.35 31.71
CA ILE A 93 27.87 22.36 30.84
C ILE A 93 26.80 21.60 30.10
N ARG A 94 26.89 21.56 28.78
CA ARG A 94 26.07 20.70 27.94
C ARG A 94 26.84 19.43 27.60
N LEU A 95 26.31 18.29 28.04
CA LEU A 95 26.90 16.96 27.85
C LEU A 95 25.98 16.13 26.97
N TYR A 96 26.55 15.46 26.01
CA TYR A 96 25.81 14.58 25.07
C TYR A 96 26.35 13.15 25.12
N SER A 97 25.44 12.19 24.93
CA SER A 97 25.79 10.81 24.63
C SER A 97 25.56 10.53 23.15
N ALA A 98 26.52 9.93 22.49
CA ALA A 98 26.44 9.55 21.09
C ALA A 98 26.68 8.06 20.90
N ALA A 99 25.80 7.41 20.14
CA ALA A 99 25.99 6.04 19.69
C ALA A 99 26.89 6.01 18.45
N VAL A 100 27.86 5.10 18.42
CA VAL A 100 28.81 5.00 17.31
C VAL A 100 28.12 4.47 16.06
N LEU A 101 28.27 5.17 14.93
CA LEU A 101 27.82 4.78 13.60
C LEU A 101 28.90 3.98 12.88
N ARG A 102 30.14 4.49 12.86
CA ARG A 102 31.27 3.86 12.19
C ARG A 102 32.59 4.30 12.82
N GLN A 103 33.58 3.42 12.86
CA GLN A 103 34.97 3.74 13.15
C GLN A 103 35.80 3.47 11.90
N LEU A 104 36.84 4.29 11.70
CA LEU A 104 37.85 4.07 10.67
C LEU A 104 39.25 4.05 11.34
N PRO A 105 40.07 3.03 11.11
CA PRO A 105 39.73 1.81 10.37
C PRO A 105 38.60 1.00 11.01
N ASP A 106 37.85 0.23 10.19
CA ASP A 106 36.69 -0.55 10.67
C ASP A 106 37.12 -1.63 11.72
N GLU A 107 38.36 -2.05 11.74
CA GLU A 107 38.91 -3.01 12.69
C GLU A 107 40.33 -2.63 13.13
N PRO A 108 40.75 -2.95 14.37
CA PRO A 108 39.91 -3.49 15.46
C PRO A 108 38.97 -2.45 16.08
N LEU A 109 37.80 -2.88 16.52
CA LEU A 109 36.89 -2.01 17.27
C LEU A 109 37.51 -1.62 18.62
N GLN A 110 37.75 -0.33 18.82
CA GLN A 110 38.36 0.21 20.03
C GLN A 110 37.40 1.21 20.72
N PRO A 111 37.57 1.41 22.03
CA PRO A 111 36.86 2.52 22.70
C PRO A 111 37.15 3.85 22.01
N VAL A 112 36.13 4.71 21.93
CA VAL A 112 36.27 6.02 21.26
C VAL A 112 37.37 6.83 21.93
N PRO A 113 38.36 7.34 21.18
CA PRO A 113 39.47 8.09 21.74
C PRO A 113 39.05 9.42 22.26
N MET A 114 39.84 9.97 23.20
CA MET A 114 39.72 11.35 23.61
C MET A 114 40.16 12.25 22.46
N GLY A 115 39.34 13.23 22.11
CA GLY A 115 39.61 14.09 20.96
C GLY A 115 38.64 15.25 20.84
N GLU A 116 38.82 16.02 19.78
CA GLU A 116 37.91 17.09 19.40
C GLU A 116 36.71 16.54 18.69
N VAL A 117 35.54 17.12 18.92
CA VAL A 117 34.26 16.75 18.29
C VAL A 117 33.88 17.81 17.29
N HIS A 118 33.64 17.42 16.07
CA HIS A 118 33.23 18.27 14.96
C HIS A 118 31.84 17.89 14.47
N LEU A 119 31.11 18.86 13.89
CA LEU A 119 29.88 18.55 13.15
C LEU A 119 30.25 17.77 11.89
N ALA A 120 29.55 16.67 11.64
CA ALA A 120 29.73 15.90 10.42
C ALA A 120 29.29 16.72 9.19
N GLY A 121 30.19 16.86 8.21
CA GLY A 121 29.84 17.43 6.91
C GLY A 121 29.10 16.40 6.02
N GLU A 122 28.73 16.81 4.81
CA GLU A 122 28.02 15.93 3.87
C GLU A 122 28.78 14.65 3.56
N ASP A 123 30.09 14.77 3.27
CA ASP A 123 30.97 13.61 3.02
C ASP A 123 31.10 12.72 4.27
N ASP A 124 31.18 13.35 5.46
CA ASP A 124 31.24 12.61 6.73
C ASP A 124 29.96 11.81 6.97
N VAL A 125 28.80 12.38 6.66
CA VAL A 125 27.49 11.69 6.76
C VAL A 125 27.47 10.49 5.81
N ALA A 126 27.95 10.64 4.57
CA ALA A 126 28.00 9.55 3.61
C ALA A 126 28.89 8.40 4.11
N VAL A 127 30.05 8.71 4.68
CA VAL A 127 30.97 7.73 5.27
C VAL A 127 30.39 7.09 6.53
N ALA A 128 29.83 7.90 7.44
CA ALA A 128 29.21 7.42 8.68
C ALA A 128 28.10 6.38 8.45
N LEU A 129 27.30 6.58 7.40
CA LEU A 129 26.18 5.72 7.03
C LEU A 129 26.55 4.62 6.01
N ARG A 130 27.84 4.49 5.70
CA ARG A 130 28.35 3.51 4.70
C ARG A 130 27.79 3.72 3.28
N MET A 131 27.23 4.91 2.99
CA MET A 131 26.72 5.25 1.65
C MET A 131 27.86 5.34 0.63
N ASP A 132 29.08 5.65 1.07
CA ASP A 132 30.29 5.64 0.27
C ASP A 132 30.57 4.28 -0.43
N SER A 133 30.00 3.19 0.04
CA SER A 133 30.19 1.86 -0.54
C SER A 133 29.38 1.64 -1.82
N TYR A 134 28.18 2.24 -1.94
CA TYR A 134 27.23 2.05 -3.04
C TYR A 134 26.90 3.33 -3.83
N LEU A 135 27.55 4.45 -3.51
CA LEU A 135 27.47 5.68 -4.30
C LEU A 135 28.69 5.91 -5.20
N LYS A 136 29.70 5.04 -5.15
CA LYS A 136 30.92 5.14 -5.97
C LYS A 136 30.63 5.04 -7.47
N GLU A 137 31.46 5.71 -8.29
CA GLU A 137 31.41 5.55 -9.74
C GLU A 137 31.53 4.07 -10.14
N GLY A 138 30.55 3.58 -10.91
CA GLY A 138 30.46 2.19 -11.35
C GLY A 138 29.56 1.28 -10.51
N ALA A 139 29.06 1.74 -9.34
CA ALA A 139 28.14 0.98 -8.48
C ALA A 139 27.03 1.88 -7.89
N ARG A 140 26.43 2.74 -8.72
CA ARG A 140 25.38 3.67 -8.25
C ARG A 140 24.06 2.93 -8.04
N THR A 141 23.89 2.36 -6.84
CA THR A 141 22.64 1.69 -6.44
C THR A 141 21.85 2.50 -5.42
N GLY A 142 22.23 3.75 -5.17
CA GLY A 142 21.61 4.61 -4.17
C GLY A 142 20.26 5.17 -4.61
N ILE A 143 19.21 4.95 -3.82
CA ILE A 143 17.87 5.50 -3.98
C ILE A 143 17.65 6.55 -2.89
N PRO A 144 17.47 7.85 -3.21
CA PRO A 144 17.28 8.88 -2.22
C PRO A 144 15.96 8.72 -1.47
N ILE A 145 16.03 8.73 -0.12
CA ILE A 145 14.84 8.61 0.74
C ILE A 145 14.42 9.95 1.35
N GLY A 146 15.33 10.87 1.51
CA GLY A 146 15.08 12.16 2.12
C GLY A 146 16.38 12.87 2.44
N VAL A 147 16.27 14.00 3.13
CA VAL A 147 17.40 14.85 3.51
C VAL A 147 17.57 14.82 5.03
N TYR A 148 18.77 14.54 5.47
CA TYR A 148 19.22 14.71 6.83
C TYR A 148 19.60 16.19 7.07
N ARG A 149 19.05 16.81 8.12
CA ARG A 149 19.37 18.19 8.51
C ARG A 149 19.79 18.27 9.97
N ALA A 150 21.00 18.75 10.22
CA ALA A 150 21.46 19.04 11.56
C ALA A 150 22.47 20.19 11.55
N GLY A 151 22.15 21.27 12.26
CA GLY A 151 22.96 22.50 12.25
C GLY A 151 23.07 23.06 10.83
N ALA A 152 24.31 23.22 10.33
CA ALA A 152 24.60 23.66 8.96
C ALA A 152 24.70 22.51 7.94
N THR A 153 24.55 21.26 8.40
CA THR A 153 24.66 20.08 7.52
C THR A 153 23.31 19.75 6.92
N ASP A 154 23.29 19.62 5.60
CA ASP A 154 22.12 19.26 4.81
C ASP A 154 22.56 18.23 3.76
N SER A 155 22.32 16.94 4.05
CA SER A 155 22.83 15.81 3.27
C SER A 155 21.71 14.90 2.78
N THR A 156 21.73 14.54 1.49
CA THR A 156 20.81 13.55 0.95
C THR A 156 21.17 12.17 1.46
N ILE A 157 20.17 11.45 1.96
CA ILE A 157 20.30 10.09 2.44
C ILE A 157 19.80 9.12 1.38
N TYR A 158 20.63 8.15 1.06
CA TYR A 158 20.35 7.12 0.07
C TYR A 158 20.17 5.76 0.75
N LEU A 159 19.25 4.97 0.22
CA LEU A 159 19.12 3.54 0.53
C LEU A 159 19.78 2.74 -0.60
N ASP A 160 20.43 1.67 -0.25
CA ASP A 160 20.99 0.77 -1.26
C ASP A 160 19.88 -0.06 -1.92
N ALA A 161 19.76 0.00 -3.24
CA ALA A 161 18.76 -0.74 -4.01
C ALA A 161 18.86 -2.25 -3.80
N ASP A 162 20.07 -2.82 -3.60
CA ASP A 162 20.26 -4.25 -3.36
C ASP A 162 19.67 -4.70 -2.03
N PHE A 163 19.62 -3.81 -1.05
CA PHE A 163 19.03 -4.06 0.26
C PHE A 163 17.58 -3.61 0.36
N LEU A 164 17.10 -2.73 -0.52
CA LEU A 164 15.71 -2.29 -0.55
C LEU A 164 14.85 -3.20 -1.45
N LEU A 165 15.37 -3.58 -2.62
CA LEU A 165 14.64 -4.23 -3.70
C LEU A 165 15.17 -5.63 -4.04
N GLY A 166 16.27 -6.05 -3.42
CA GLY A 166 16.94 -7.34 -3.64
C GLY A 166 18.17 -7.21 -4.55
N PRO A 167 19.05 -8.21 -4.54
CA PRO A 167 18.89 -9.55 -3.95
C PRO A 167 19.40 -9.73 -2.50
N GLU A 168 20.19 -8.80 -1.94
CA GLU A 168 20.85 -8.99 -0.62
C GLU A 168 19.83 -9.01 0.52
N ALA A 169 18.94 -8.02 0.55
CA ALA A 169 17.73 -7.99 1.37
C ALA A 169 16.57 -7.48 0.51
N ALA A 170 15.38 -7.40 1.05
CA ALA A 170 14.26 -6.77 0.39
C ALA A 170 13.22 -6.36 1.44
N HIS A 171 12.11 -5.83 0.92
CA HIS A 171 10.93 -5.45 1.66
C HIS A 171 11.11 -4.21 2.54
N LEU A 172 10.08 -3.43 2.51
CA LEU A 172 9.95 -2.20 3.27
C LEU A 172 8.74 -2.28 4.19
N ASN A 173 8.93 -1.87 5.45
CA ASN A 173 7.84 -1.76 6.41
C ASN A 173 7.73 -0.32 6.92
N ILE A 174 6.55 0.28 6.78
CA ILE A 174 6.26 1.64 7.23
C ILE A 174 5.28 1.59 8.39
N SER A 175 5.63 2.19 9.51
CA SER A 175 4.77 2.31 10.68
C SER A 175 4.54 3.76 11.06
N GLY A 176 3.30 4.13 11.41
CA GLY A 176 3.00 5.49 11.85
C GLY A 176 1.51 5.78 11.92
N MET A 177 1.15 6.82 12.67
CA MET A 177 -0.23 7.26 12.85
C MET A 177 -0.86 7.68 11.52
N SER A 178 -2.14 7.37 11.35
CA SER A 178 -2.94 7.84 10.22
C SER A 178 -3.23 9.36 10.30
N GLY A 179 -3.47 9.99 9.16
CA GLY A 179 -3.86 11.41 9.09
C GLY A 179 -2.70 12.41 9.13
N LEU A 180 -1.46 11.97 9.37
CA LEU A 180 -0.28 12.83 9.39
C LEU A 180 0.51 12.79 8.07
N ALA A 181 -0.08 12.26 7.00
CA ALA A 181 0.53 12.14 5.67
C ALA A 181 1.92 11.46 5.71
N THR A 182 2.07 10.43 6.55
CA THR A 182 3.38 9.77 6.73
C THR A 182 3.48 8.43 6.03
N LYS A 183 2.41 7.61 6.01
CA LYS A 183 2.45 6.26 5.43
C LYS A 183 2.32 6.29 3.90
N THR A 184 1.15 6.64 3.39
CA THR A 184 0.87 6.68 1.95
C THR A 184 1.78 7.67 1.23
N SER A 185 1.96 8.89 1.79
CA SER A 185 2.86 9.89 1.21
C SER A 185 4.32 9.45 1.17
N ALA A 186 4.81 8.69 2.17
CA ALA A 186 6.16 8.15 2.13
C ALA A 186 6.31 7.08 1.03
N VAL A 187 5.26 6.26 0.79
CA VAL A 187 5.27 5.27 -0.31
C VAL A 187 5.21 5.97 -1.66
N GLU A 188 4.32 6.93 -1.84
CA GLU A 188 4.21 7.72 -3.08
C GLU A 188 5.53 8.40 -3.44
N TRP A 189 6.16 9.07 -2.46
CA TRP A 189 7.48 9.65 -2.61
C TRP A 189 8.53 8.58 -2.96
N LEU A 190 8.58 7.48 -2.22
CA LEU A 190 9.59 6.45 -2.42
C LEU A 190 9.42 5.74 -3.77
N LEU A 191 8.19 5.51 -4.24
CA LEU A 191 7.95 4.98 -5.59
C LEU A 191 8.47 5.92 -6.66
N ALA A 192 8.22 7.24 -6.53
CA ALA A 192 8.76 8.24 -7.46
C ALA A 192 10.30 8.24 -7.45
N SER A 193 10.91 8.17 -6.26
CA SER A 193 12.35 8.08 -6.09
C SER A 193 12.94 6.79 -6.67
N VAL A 194 12.32 5.64 -6.42
CA VAL A 194 12.72 4.35 -6.99
C VAL A 194 12.66 4.41 -8.52
N PHE A 195 11.56 4.89 -9.10
CA PHE A 195 11.43 4.95 -10.56
C PHE A 195 12.43 5.92 -11.21
N ALA A 196 12.83 6.99 -10.51
CA ALA A 196 13.83 7.92 -10.99
C ALA A 196 15.26 7.33 -10.93
N HIS A 197 15.59 6.56 -9.89
CA HIS A 197 16.96 6.16 -9.57
C HIS A 197 17.23 4.64 -9.66
N PHE A 198 16.22 3.83 -10.01
CA PHE A 198 16.44 2.39 -10.15
C PHE A 198 17.50 2.11 -11.24
N PRO A 199 18.57 1.38 -10.93
CA PRO A 199 19.68 1.17 -11.86
C PRO A 199 19.25 0.41 -13.12
N GLU A 200 19.61 0.91 -14.29
CA GLU A 200 19.23 0.33 -15.59
C GLU A 200 19.79 -1.08 -15.80
N ASP A 201 20.99 -1.34 -15.29
CA ASP A 201 21.66 -2.65 -15.36
C ASP A 201 20.92 -3.74 -14.58
N LYS A 202 20.14 -3.37 -13.56
CA LYS A 202 19.28 -4.31 -12.81
C LYS A 202 18.02 -4.70 -13.58
N GLY A 203 17.62 -3.92 -14.59
CA GLY A 203 16.50 -4.18 -15.50
C GLY A 203 15.28 -3.32 -15.23
N SER A 204 14.09 -3.88 -15.48
CA SER A 204 12.81 -3.18 -15.39
C SER A 204 12.12 -3.39 -14.04
N ILE A 205 11.39 -2.37 -13.59
CA ILE A 205 10.65 -2.38 -12.33
C ILE A 205 9.25 -1.76 -12.52
N ALA A 206 8.26 -2.35 -11.85
CA ALA A 206 6.90 -1.79 -11.78
C ALA A 206 6.37 -1.88 -10.35
N ALA A 207 5.22 -1.25 -10.10
CA ALA A 207 4.54 -1.32 -8.81
C ALA A 207 3.07 -1.71 -8.97
N VAL A 208 2.58 -2.59 -8.10
CA VAL A 208 1.16 -2.88 -7.90
C VAL A 208 0.77 -2.38 -6.53
N CYS A 209 -0.18 -1.46 -6.47
CA CYS A 209 -0.63 -0.82 -5.24
C CYS A 209 -2.08 -1.21 -4.96
N PHE A 210 -2.35 -1.81 -3.79
CA PHE A 210 -3.72 -2.10 -3.37
C PHE A 210 -4.28 -0.91 -2.60
N ASN A 211 -5.29 -0.25 -3.17
CA ASN A 211 -6.05 0.78 -2.48
C ASN A 211 -7.18 0.13 -1.69
N VAL A 212 -6.94 -0.08 -0.40
CA VAL A 212 -7.86 -0.82 0.49
C VAL A 212 -8.71 0.10 1.37
N LYS A 213 -8.39 1.40 1.41
CA LYS A 213 -9.05 2.36 2.30
C LYS A 213 -9.01 3.77 1.73
N GLY A 214 -10.18 4.34 1.49
CA GLY A 214 -10.29 5.73 1.04
C GLY A 214 -9.71 6.00 -0.35
N PRO A 215 -9.57 7.26 -0.73
CA PRO A 215 -9.16 7.66 -2.08
C PRO A 215 -7.66 7.91 -2.24
N ASP A 216 -6.81 7.59 -1.26
CA ASP A 216 -5.44 8.08 -1.20
C ASP A 216 -4.58 7.68 -2.41
N LEU A 217 -4.82 6.52 -3.01
CA LEU A 217 -4.10 6.07 -4.21
C LEU A 217 -4.87 6.30 -5.53
N CYS A 218 -6.03 6.98 -5.49
CA CYS A 218 -6.89 7.13 -6.68
C CYS A 218 -6.46 8.26 -7.64
N PHE A 219 -5.48 9.10 -7.27
CA PHE A 219 -5.14 10.32 -8.02
C PHE A 219 -3.62 10.47 -8.22
N LEU A 220 -2.90 9.37 -8.37
CA LEU A 220 -1.43 9.36 -8.53
C LEU A 220 -0.94 10.03 -9.83
N ASP A 221 -1.80 10.13 -10.84
CA ASP A 221 -1.57 10.78 -12.13
C ASP A 221 -2.01 12.26 -12.17
N GLN A 222 -2.55 12.76 -11.05
CA GLN A 222 -2.99 14.15 -10.94
C GLN A 222 -1.99 14.97 -10.12
N PRO A 223 -1.67 16.22 -10.51
CA PRO A 223 -0.70 17.05 -9.80
C PRO A 223 -1.23 17.51 -8.45
N GLY A 224 -0.41 17.37 -7.43
CA GLY A 224 -0.64 17.91 -6.08
C GLY A 224 0.05 19.26 -5.85
N PRO A 225 -0.39 20.05 -4.86
CA PRO A 225 0.26 21.31 -4.52
C PRO A 225 1.60 21.06 -3.81
N LEU A 226 2.65 21.72 -4.28
CA LEU A 226 3.99 21.75 -3.66
C LEU A 226 4.33 23.17 -3.22
N ASP A 227 5.07 23.29 -2.13
CA ASP A 227 5.66 24.57 -1.71
C ASP A 227 7.14 24.64 -2.10
N ASP A 228 7.76 25.83 -1.91
CA ASP A 228 9.16 26.05 -2.29
C ASP A 228 10.13 25.10 -1.58
N ARG A 229 9.80 24.69 -0.35
CA ARG A 229 10.62 23.73 0.43
C ARG A 229 10.53 22.32 -0.15
N ASP A 230 9.35 21.93 -0.61
CA ASP A 230 9.17 20.65 -1.30
C ASP A 230 9.98 20.65 -2.60
N LEU A 231 9.91 21.71 -3.40
CA LEU A 231 10.66 21.84 -4.66
C LEU A 231 12.18 21.79 -4.44
N GLU A 232 12.70 22.47 -3.40
CA GLU A 232 14.11 22.39 -3.00
C GLU A 232 14.54 20.94 -2.70
N LEU A 233 13.70 20.17 -2.00
CA LEU A 233 13.98 18.77 -1.68
C LEU A 233 13.97 17.89 -2.94
N TYR A 234 13.02 18.11 -3.85
CA TYR A 234 12.98 17.39 -5.15
C TYR A 234 14.24 17.63 -5.98
N GLU A 235 14.66 18.90 -6.10
CA GLU A 235 15.87 19.28 -6.81
C GLU A 235 17.11 18.62 -6.18
N LYS A 236 17.26 18.71 -4.87
CA LYS A 236 18.39 18.14 -4.12
C LYS A 236 18.51 16.63 -4.29
N MET A 237 17.39 15.93 -4.39
CA MET A 237 17.34 14.48 -4.57
C MET A 237 17.28 14.04 -6.04
N ALA A 238 17.35 14.98 -6.99
CA ALA A 238 17.29 14.75 -8.43
C ALA A 238 16.07 13.89 -8.86
N VAL A 239 14.90 14.16 -8.26
CA VAL A 239 13.62 13.56 -8.62
C VAL A 239 12.73 14.63 -9.24
N ALA A 240 12.03 14.32 -10.33
CA ALA A 240 11.12 15.28 -10.95
C ALA A 240 9.90 15.55 -10.06
N ALA A 241 9.60 16.84 -9.80
CA ALA A 241 8.46 17.28 -9.00
C ALA A 241 7.15 17.24 -9.82
N LYS A 242 6.72 16.04 -10.20
CA LYS A 242 5.53 15.81 -11.05
C LYS A 242 4.79 14.55 -10.61
N PRO A 243 3.48 14.42 -10.92
CA PRO A 243 2.75 13.18 -10.71
C PRO A 243 3.32 12.03 -11.57
N PHE A 244 2.83 10.82 -11.33
CA PHE A 244 3.24 9.67 -12.14
C PHE A 244 2.64 9.78 -13.54
N ASP A 245 3.49 9.73 -14.56
CA ASP A 245 3.07 9.80 -15.98
C ASP A 245 2.37 8.51 -16.43
N ARG A 246 2.67 7.38 -15.77
CA ARG A 246 2.26 6.03 -16.18
C ARG A 246 1.55 5.33 -15.04
N VAL A 247 0.22 5.46 -15.01
CA VAL A 247 -0.65 4.81 -14.00
C VAL A 247 -1.82 4.14 -14.70
N ARG A 248 -2.15 2.91 -14.31
CA ARG A 248 -3.40 2.23 -14.67
C ARG A 248 -4.16 1.84 -13.41
N TYR A 249 -5.44 2.07 -13.43
CA TYR A 249 -6.35 1.71 -12.35
C TYR A 249 -7.19 0.51 -12.73
N PHE A 250 -7.49 -0.33 -11.74
CA PHE A 250 -8.35 -1.50 -11.89
C PHE A 250 -9.41 -1.45 -10.80
N ALA A 251 -10.67 -1.53 -11.19
CA ALA A 251 -11.79 -1.52 -10.26
C ALA A 251 -12.91 -2.46 -10.76
N PRO A 252 -13.61 -3.18 -9.89
CA PRO A 252 -14.78 -3.95 -10.29
C PRO A 252 -15.93 -3.02 -10.67
N TYR A 253 -16.99 -3.57 -11.26
CA TYR A 253 -18.23 -2.83 -11.41
C TYR A 253 -18.96 -2.69 -10.06
N THR A 254 -19.90 -1.77 -9.98
CA THR A 254 -20.92 -1.76 -8.92
C THR A 254 -21.77 -3.02 -8.99
N ALA A 255 -22.46 -3.37 -7.92
CA ALA A 255 -23.32 -4.56 -7.87
C ALA A 255 -24.38 -4.59 -8.97
N LYS A 256 -24.83 -3.43 -9.44
CA LYS A 256 -25.75 -3.30 -10.58
C LYS A 256 -25.06 -3.41 -11.95
N GLY A 257 -23.73 -3.36 -11.99
CA GLY A 257 -22.95 -3.48 -13.22
C GLY A 257 -22.98 -2.27 -14.15
N PHE A 258 -23.45 -1.11 -13.70
CA PHE A 258 -23.63 0.08 -14.53
C PHE A 258 -22.47 1.07 -14.46
N ALA A 259 -21.74 1.08 -13.37
CA ALA A 259 -20.61 1.95 -13.16
C ALA A 259 -19.44 1.18 -12.54
N LEU A 260 -18.23 1.73 -12.66
CA LEU A 260 -17.07 1.20 -11.96
C LEU A 260 -17.16 1.56 -10.48
N ASN A 261 -16.90 0.60 -9.62
CA ASN A 261 -16.91 0.76 -8.17
C ASN A 261 -15.55 1.29 -7.70
N THR A 262 -15.33 2.57 -7.90
CA THR A 262 -14.10 3.28 -7.54
C THR A 262 -14.40 4.70 -7.10
N LEU A 263 -13.59 5.22 -6.19
CA LEU A 263 -13.62 6.64 -5.79
C LEU A 263 -13.10 7.57 -6.89
N ARG A 264 -12.52 7.02 -7.95
CA ARG A 264 -12.09 7.69 -9.18
C ARG A 264 -13.17 7.59 -10.28
N SER A 265 -14.45 7.76 -9.97
CA SER A 265 -15.54 7.51 -10.92
C SER A 265 -15.89 8.69 -11.83
N ASN A 266 -15.20 9.84 -11.72
CA ASN A 266 -15.44 10.99 -12.60
C ASN A 266 -15.04 10.68 -14.05
N GLU A 267 -15.91 11.06 -15.01
CA GLU A 267 -15.70 10.78 -16.44
C GLU A 267 -14.35 11.24 -16.99
N ALA A 268 -13.88 12.39 -16.52
CA ALA A 268 -12.59 12.94 -16.96
C ALA A 268 -11.38 12.07 -16.58
N LEU A 269 -11.57 11.11 -15.67
CA LEU A 269 -10.50 10.27 -15.11
C LEU A 269 -10.66 8.78 -15.45
N LEU A 270 -11.71 8.38 -16.21
CA LEU A 270 -12.00 6.96 -16.46
C LEU A 270 -11.18 6.34 -17.59
N ASP A 271 -10.50 7.13 -18.42
CA ASP A 271 -9.77 6.63 -19.59
C ASP A 271 -8.67 5.63 -19.24
N ASN A 272 -8.07 5.75 -18.05
CA ASN A 272 -7.04 4.84 -17.56
C ASN A 272 -7.53 3.86 -16.48
N VAL A 273 -8.86 3.72 -16.33
CA VAL A 273 -9.47 2.72 -15.43
C VAL A 273 -9.95 1.52 -16.23
N THR A 274 -9.43 0.36 -15.91
CA THR A 274 -9.81 -0.92 -16.52
C THR A 274 -10.77 -1.66 -15.58
N PRO A 275 -11.91 -2.16 -16.09
CA PRO A 275 -12.79 -3.01 -15.30
C PRO A 275 -12.05 -4.27 -14.81
N LEU A 276 -12.28 -4.65 -13.55
CA LEU A 276 -11.84 -5.92 -12.99
C LEU A 276 -13.06 -6.84 -12.88
N THR A 277 -13.10 -7.88 -13.72
CA THR A 277 -14.24 -8.82 -13.79
C THR A 277 -13.75 -10.24 -13.99
N TRP A 278 -14.29 -11.17 -13.21
CA TRP A 278 -13.92 -12.58 -13.23
C TRP A 278 -15.12 -13.49 -13.42
N GLY A 279 -14.92 -14.58 -14.15
CA GLY A 279 -15.90 -15.64 -14.31
C GLY A 279 -15.79 -16.70 -13.22
N LEU A 280 -16.65 -17.71 -13.33
CA LEU A 280 -16.70 -18.85 -12.40
C LEU A 280 -15.34 -19.55 -12.25
N ARG A 281 -14.60 -19.75 -13.34
CA ARG A 281 -13.29 -20.42 -13.33
C ARG A 281 -12.27 -19.67 -12.51
N GLU A 282 -12.16 -18.36 -12.72
CA GLU A 282 -11.21 -17.49 -12.03
C GLU A 282 -11.47 -17.43 -10.53
N VAL A 283 -12.73 -17.40 -10.14
CA VAL A 283 -13.14 -17.35 -8.73
C VAL A 283 -12.90 -18.69 -8.05
N LEU A 284 -13.30 -19.80 -8.66
CA LEU A 284 -13.13 -21.14 -8.08
C LEU A 284 -11.66 -21.52 -7.89
N GLN A 285 -10.74 -20.99 -8.70
CA GLN A 285 -9.32 -21.22 -8.53
C GLN A 285 -8.81 -20.78 -7.15
N TYR A 286 -9.44 -19.75 -6.56
CA TYR A 286 -9.09 -19.17 -5.25
C TYR A 286 -10.23 -19.32 -4.23
N ALA A 287 -11.16 -20.24 -4.45
CA ALA A 287 -12.30 -20.46 -3.55
C ALA A 287 -11.88 -20.81 -2.11
N GLU A 288 -10.71 -21.41 -1.91
CA GLU A 288 -10.14 -21.70 -0.60
C GLU A 288 -9.96 -20.43 0.26
N VAL A 289 -9.65 -19.29 -0.35
CA VAL A 289 -9.51 -18.01 0.35
C VAL A 289 -10.81 -17.61 1.05
N LEU A 290 -11.92 -17.78 0.35
CA LEU A 290 -13.25 -17.37 0.80
C LEU A 290 -13.89 -18.41 1.74
N LEU A 291 -13.47 -19.64 1.59
CA LEU A 291 -14.05 -20.75 2.30
C LEU A 291 -13.33 -21.06 3.64
N ASN A 292 -12.07 -20.67 3.79
CA ASN A 292 -11.26 -20.90 5.00
C ASN A 292 -11.67 -20.08 6.24
N ARG A 293 -12.49 -19.04 6.09
CA ARG A 293 -12.96 -18.24 7.24
C ARG A 293 -14.01 -18.95 8.10
N ASP A 294 -14.73 -19.92 7.54
CA ASP A 294 -15.87 -20.56 8.18
C ASP A 294 -15.75 -22.10 8.18
N ASP A 295 -14.89 -22.65 8.98
CA ASP A 295 -14.94 -24.08 9.39
C ASP A 295 -15.23 -25.07 8.22
N ILE A 296 -14.37 -25.07 7.16
CA ILE A 296 -14.48 -26.03 6.06
C ILE A 296 -13.77 -27.30 6.44
N ASP A 297 -14.54 -28.37 6.41
CA ASP A 297 -13.99 -29.70 6.49
C ASP A 297 -13.36 -30.15 5.14
N ALA A 298 -12.41 -31.06 5.20
CA ALA A 298 -11.75 -31.63 4.00
C ALA A 298 -12.73 -32.23 2.97
N LYS A 299 -13.99 -32.45 3.33
CA LYS A 299 -15.04 -32.96 2.45
C LYS A 299 -15.61 -31.88 1.53
N ALA A 300 -15.67 -30.63 2.02
CA ALA A 300 -16.09 -29.50 1.19
C ALA A 300 -15.00 -29.13 0.17
N ASP A 301 -13.73 -29.17 0.57
CA ASP A 301 -12.60 -28.96 -0.34
C ASP A 301 -12.59 -30.01 -1.45
N ALA A 302 -12.78 -31.27 -1.13
CA ALA A 302 -12.87 -32.34 -2.13
C ALA A 302 -14.03 -32.14 -3.15
N LEU A 303 -15.16 -31.57 -2.71
CA LEU A 303 -16.25 -31.22 -3.63
C LEU A 303 -15.89 -30.05 -4.53
N ILE A 304 -15.22 -29.03 -4.00
CA ILE A 304 -14.77 -27.87 -4.80
C ILE A 304 -13.75 -28.31 -5.85
N ASP A 305 -12.78 -29.13 -5.47
CA ASP A 305 -11.80 -29.68 -6.40
C ASP A 305 -12.49 -30.56 -7.46
N PHE A 306 -13.48 -31.35 -7.06
CA PHE A 306 -14.31 -32.08 -8.03
C PHE A 306 -15.02 -31.14 -9.01
N ILE A 307 -15.57 -30.02 -8.54
CA ILE A 307 -16.21 -29.01 -9.41
C ILE A 307 -15.18 -28.43 -10.39
N LYS A 308 -14.02 -28.02 -9.90
CA LYS A 308 -12.93 -27.47 -10.73
C LYS A 308 -12.49 -28.44 -11.83
N GLU A 309 -12.28 -29.70 -11.50
CA GLU A 309 -11.68 -30.70 -12.41
C GLU A 309 -12.68 -31.40 -13.31
N ARG A 310 -13.91 -31.60 -12.84
CA ARG A 310 -14.87 -32.52 -13.45
C ARG A 310 -16.18 -31.89 -13.87
N VAL A 311 -16.54 -30.72 -13.32
CA VAL A 311 -17.83 -30.08 -13.63
C VAL A 311 -17.64 -28.89 -14.56
N LEU A 312 -16.67 -28.05 -14.36
CA LEU A 312 -16.42 -26.87 -15.21
C LEU A 312 -16.18 -27.31 -16.67
N ASP A 313 -16.82 -26.60 -17.60
CA ASP A 313 -16.79 -26.85 -19.06
C ASP A 313 -17.26 -28.25 -19.46
N ARG A 314 -17.89 -28.96 -18.56
CA ARG A 314 -18.48 -30.26 -18.88
C ARG A 314 -19.96 -30.08 -19.19
N VAL A 315 -20.41 -30.91 -20.08
CA VAL A 315 -21.83 -30.99 -20.45
C VAL A 315 -22.54 -31.93 -19.48
N PHE A 316 -23.69 -31.53 -18.96
CA PHE A 316 -24.52 -32.36 -18.11
C PHE A 316 -25.96 -32.42 -18.60
N ASP A 317 -26.66 -33.54 -18.37
CA ASP A 317 -28.11 -33.64 -18.49
C ASP A 317 -28.77 -33.65 -17.11
N LYS A 318 -30.10 -33.45 -17.10
CA LYS A 318 -30.90 -33.39 -15.89
C LYS A 318 -30.98 -34.72 -15.14
N ASP A 319 -30.69 -35.85 -15.81
CA ASP A 319 -30.80 -37.15 -15.22
C ASP A 319 -29.47 -37.72 -14.72
N ASN A 320 -28.37 -37.40 -15.41
CA ASN A 320 -27.04 -37.94 -15.11
C ASN A 320 -26.06 -36.93 -14.50
N TYR A 321 -26.42 -35.65 -14.39
CA TYR A 321 -25.62 -34.54 -13.78
C TYR A 321 -24.25 -34.30 -14.42
N LEU A 322 -23.88 -35.02 -15.48
CA LEU A 322 -22.65 -34.88 -16.23
C LEU A 322 -22.83 -35.47 -17.60
N SER A 323 -23.70 -34.95 -18.45
CA SER A 323 -23.84 -35.39 -19.84
C SER A 323 -24.05 -34.21 -20.81
N ARG A 324 -24.51 -34.46 -21.99
CA ARG A 324 -24.20 -33.65 -23.17
C ARG A 324 -25.06 -32.39 -23.42
N ASP A 325 -26.02 -32.04 -22.57
CA ASP A 325 -27.05 -31.04 -22.94
C ASP A 325 -26.81 -29.64 -22.38
N HIS A 326 -26.13 -29.47 -21.23
CA HIS A 326 -25.83 -28.19 -20.61
C HIS A 326 -24.38 -28.13 -20.17
N THR A 327 -23.69 -27.03 -20.49
CA THR A 327 -22.30 -26.77 -20.10
C THR A 327 -22.25 -25.84 -18.91
N VAL A 328 -21.47 -26.16 -17.89
CA VAL A 328 -21.26 -25.30 -16.70
C VAL A 328 -20.10 -24.35 -16.95
N GLN A 329 -20.41 -23.10 -17.22
CA GLN A 329 -19.44 -22.03 -17.49
C GLN A 329 -19.64 -20.78 -16.63
N SER A 330 -20.83 -20.61 -16.05
CA SER A 330 -21.23 -19.48 -15.25
C SER A 330 -21.71 -19.90 -13.85
N PHE A 331 -21.86 -18.95 -12.95
CA PHE A 331 -22.47 -19.20 -11.64
C PHE A 331 -23.93 -19.65 -11.76
N ALA A 332 -24.65 -19.11 -12.74
CA ALA A 332 -26.01 -19.53 -13.02
C ALA A 332 -26.09 -21.00 -13.47
N ASP A 333 -25.19 -21.42 -14.36
CA ASP A 333 -25.11 -22.83 -14.79
C ASP A 333 -24.74 -23.74 -13.61
N LEU A 334 -23.81 -23.31 -12.75
CA LEU A 334 -23.41 -24.06 -11.56
C LEU A 334 -24.57 -24.20 -10.57
N GLU A 335 -25.36 -23.16 -10.37
CA GLU A 335 -26.55 -23.19 -9.53
C GLU A 335 -27.61 -24.12 -10.09
N ASP A 336 -27.83 -24.13 -11.42
CA ASP A 336 -28.69 -25.06 -12.10
C ASP A 336 -28.23 -26.52 -11.93
N TRP A 337 -26.93 -26.76 -12.07
CA TRP A 337 -26.32 -28.05 -11.82
C TRP A 337 -26.56 -28.55 -10.38
N PHE A 338 -26.31 -27.70 -9.37
CA PHE A 338 -26.59 -28.05 -7.98
C PHE A 338 -28.06 -28.33 -7.71
N ARG A 339 -28.95 -27.53 -8.31
CA ARG A 339 -30.40 -27.68 -8.17
C ARG A 339 -30.86 -29.02 -8.73
N ASP A 340 -30.39 -29.39 -9.90
CA ASP A 340 -30.78 -30.65 -10.55
C ASP A 340 -30.17 -31.85 -9.82
N LEU A 341 -28.93 -31.76 -9.36
CA LEU A 341 -28.28 -32.77 -8.51
C LEU A 341 -29.08 -33.00 -7.21
N LEU A 342 -29.42 -31.95 -6.47
CA LEU A 342 -30.15 -32.06 -5.20
C LEU A 342 -31.56 -32.62 -5.41
N ARG A 343 -32.27 -32.21 -6.47
CA ARG A 343 -33.58 -32.77 -6.84
C ARG A 343 -33.49 -34.27 -7.14
N GLY A 344 -32.42 -34.69 -7.80
CA GLY A 344 -32.19 -36.11 -8.10
C GLY A 344 -31.96 -36.93 -6.84
N LEU A 345 -31.18 -36.42 -5.90
CA LEU A 345 -30.95 -37.07 -4.60
C LEU A 345 -32.25 -37.19 -3.78
N GLU A 346 -33.08 -36.15 -3.77
CA GLU A 346 -34.39 -36.17 -3.12
C GLU A 346 -35.33 -37.21 -3.74
N LYS A 347 -35.39 -37.29 -5.09
CA LYS A 347 -36.22 -38.30 -5.80
C LYS A 347 -35.76 -39.73 -5.54
N SER A 348 -34.46 -39.95 -5.47
CA SER A 348 -33.88 -41.30 -5.22
C SER A 348 -33.79 -41.64 -3.73
N ASN A 349 -34.23 -40.76 -2.85
CA ASN A 349 -34.09 -40.89 -1.39
C ASN A 349 -32.66 -41.24 -0.96
N SER A 350 -31.66 -40.64 -1.61
CA SER A 350 -30.24 -40.87 -1.39
C SER A 350 -29.63 -39.71 -0.58
N ASP A 351 -28.87 -40.02 0.44
CA ASP A 351 -28.18 -39.04 1.28
C ASP A 351 -26.80 -38.67 0.73
N SER A 352 -26.37 -39.25 -0.35
CA SER A 352 -25.04 -39.00 -0.93
C SER A 352 -25.03 -39.15 -2.44
N TRP A 353 -24.19 -38.34 -3.06
CA TRP A 353 -23.83 -38.43 -4.47
C TRP A 353 -22.34 -38.71 -4.58
N ARG A 354 -21.97 -39.86 -5.15
CA ARG A 354 -20.60 -40.38 -5.15
C ARG A 354 -20.11 -40.46 -3.70
N THR A 355 -18.99 -39.74 -3.36
CA THR A 355 -18.42 -39.68 -2.01
C THR A 355 -18.90 -38.46 -1.20
N HIS A 356 -19.77 -37.62 -1.76
CA HIS A 356 -20.20 -36.38 -1.17
C HIS A 356 -21.58 -36.48 -0.53
N HIS A 357 -21.68 -36.23 0.77
CA HIS A 357 -22.96 -36.23 1.48
C HIS A 357 -23.80 -34.98 1.12
N ILE A 358 -25.13 -35.10 1.08
CA ILE A 358 -26.07 -34.05 0.71
C ILE A 358 -25.90 -32.77 1.53
N ALA A 359 -25.56 -32.87 2.82
CA ALA A 359 -25.30 -31.72 3.66
C ALA A 359 -24.06 -30.93 3.21
N THR A 360 -22.99 -31.64 2.78
CA THR A 360 -21.79 -31.01 2.21
C THR A 360 -22.10 -30.31 0.90
N ILE A 361 -22.88 -30.96 0.01
CA ILE A 361 -23.30 -30.39 -1.27
C ILE A 361 -24.10 -29.12 -1.04
N ARG A 362 -25.09 -29.13 -0.13
CA ARG A 362 -25.88 -27.94 0.22
C ARG A 362 -25.03 -26.83 0.82
N LYS A 363 -24.06 -27.17 1.69
CA LYS A 363 -23.14 -26.22 2.30
C LYS A 363 -22.28 -25.51 1.23
N VAL A 364 -21.66 -26.25 0.33
CA VAL A 364 -20.83 -25.71 -0.75
C VAL A 364 -21.67 -24.86 -1.72
N ARG A 365 -22.84 -25.36 -2.16
CA ARG A 365 -23.77 -24.59 -2.97
C ARG A 365 -24.10 -23.23 -2.37
N ASN A 366 -24.58 -23.22 -1.11
CA ASN A 366 -24.99 -21.97 -0.45
C ASN A 366 -23.83 -20.98 -0.32
N ARG A 367 -22.62 -21.46 -0.12
CA ARG A 367 -21.43 -20.60 -0.04
C ARG A 367 -21.07 -20.00 -1.39
N LEU A 368 -21.07 -20.79 -2.46
CA LEU A 368 -20.78 -20.30 -3.81
C LEU A 368 -21.86 -19.32 -4.29
N SER A 369 -23.14 -19.57 -3.96
CA SER A 369 -24.24 -18.66 -4.25
C SER A 369 -24.11 -17.33 -3.46
N ASN A 370 -23.76 -17.39 -2.18
CA ASN A 370 -23.50 -16.18 -1.38
C ASN A 370 -22.31 -15.40 -1.91
N LEU A 371 -21.28 -16.08 -2.41
CA LEU A 371 -20.10 -15.46 -2.97
C LEU A 371 -20.43 -14.63 -4.23
N SER A 372 -21.22 -15.18 -5.14
CA SER A 372 -21.65 -14.45 -6.34
C SER A 372 -22.42 -13.17 -5.99
N THR A 373 -23.18 -13.18 -4.88
CA THR A 373 -23.93 -12.03 -4.40
C THR A 373 -23.03 -10.99 -3.71
N ARG A 374 -22.12 -11.42 -2.83
CA ARG A 374 -21.19 -10.53 -2.11
C ARG A 374 -20.14 -9.91 -3.02
N CYS A 375 -19.72 -10.64 -4.05
CA CYS A 375 -18.76 -10.17 -5.04
C CYS A 375 -19.43 -9.67 -6.32
N ALA A 376 -20.71 -9.28 -6.26
CA ALA A 376 -21.42 -8.74 -7.41
C ALA A 376 -20.66 -7.53 -7.99
N GLY A 377 -20.56 -7.50 -9.32
CA GLY A 377 -19.75 -6.49 -10.04
C GLY A 377 -18.30 -6.92 -10.30
N LEU A 378 -17.67 -7.67 -9.40
CA LEU A 378 -16.42 -8.38 -9.65
C LEU A 378 -16.66 -9.70 -10.38
N VAL A 379 -17.65 -10.45 -9.93
CA VAL A 379 -18.04 -11.74 -10.49
C VAL A 379 -19.10 -11.52 -11.57
N THR A 380 -18.87 -12.09 -12.75
CA THR A 380 -19.77 -11.95 -13.90
C THR A 380 -20.13 -13.31 -14.48
N ASP A 381 -21.38 -13.46 -14.87
CA ASP A 381 -21.87 -14.61 -15.66
C ASP A 381 -21.70 -14.43 -17.18
N SER A 382 -21.24 -13.25 -17.60
CA SER A 382 -21.08 -12.90 -19.01
C SER A 382 -19.93 -13.64 -19.70
N GLY A 383 -19.01 -14.25 -18.95
CA GLY A 383 -17.77 -14.86 -19.44
C GLY A 383 -16.76 -13.82 -19.98
N VAL A 384 -16.99 -12.54 -19.75
CA VAL A 384 -16.00 -11.49 -20.04
C VAL A 384 -15.08 -11.38 -18.83
N VAL A 385 -13.85 -11.87 -18.99
CA VAL A 385 -12.80 -11.75 -17.97
C VAL A 385 -11.93 -10.57 -18.32
N SER A 386 -11.77 -9.65 -17.36
CA SER A 386 -10.85 -8.52 -17.43
C SER A 386 -10.01 -8.51 -16.15
N ASP A 387 -8.71 -8.48 -16.32
CA ASP A 387 -7.75 -8.66 -15.24
C ASP A 387 -6.55 -7.72 -15.42
N LEU A 388 -5.61 -7.71 -14.49
CA LEU A 388 -4.33 -7.05 -14.68
C LEU A 388 -3.62 -7.63 -15.92
N PRO A 389 -2.76 -6.86 -16.59
CA PRO A 389 -2.09 -7.28 -17.82
C PRO A 389 -0.93 -8.26 -17.52
N PHE A 390 -1.23 -9.40 -16.90
CA PHE A 390 -0.25 -10.44 -16.61
C PHE A 390 0.48 -10.85 -17.90
N GLY A 391 1.82 -10.87 -17.84
CA GLY A 391 2.68 -11.15 -19.00
C GLY A 391 3.03 -9.93 -19.85
N SER A 392 2.50 -8.73 -19.54
CA SER A 392 2.78 -7.48 -20.28
C SER A 392 2.89 -6.26 -19.37
N PHE A 393 3.41 -6.44 -18.16
CA PHE A 393 3.73 -5.33 -17.28
C PHE A 393 4.81 -4.44 -17.90
N GLU A 394 4.66 -3.14 -17.71
CA GLU A 394 5.54 -2.14 -18.31
C GLU A 394 6.48 -1.54 -17.27
N ASP A 395 7.70 -1.19 -17.70
CA ASP A 395 8.71 -0.58 -16.83
C ASP A 395 8.25 0.77 -16.29
N ARG A 396 8.55 1.04 -15.01
CA ARG A 396 8.21 2.29 -14.29
C ARG A 396 6.72 2.64 -14.36
N MET A 397 5.86 1.64 -14.32
CA MET A 397 4.41 1.81 -14.31
C MET A 397 3.81 1.46 -12.97
N VAL A 398 2.84 2.25 -12.52
CA VAL A 398 2.04 1.97 -11.33
C VAL A 398 0.71 1.36 -11.76
N TYR A 399 0.38 0.21 -11.19
CA TYR A 399 -0.91 -0.47 -11.34
C TYR A 399 -1.65 -0.37 -10.01
N VAL A 400 -2.74 0.36 -9.98
CA VAL A 400 -3.55 0.54 -8.76
C VAL A 400 -4.77 -0.37 -8.82
N VAL A 401 -4.91 -1.25 -7.84
CA VAL A 401 -6.09 -2.11 -7.67
C VAL A 401 -6.97 -1.47 -6.60
N ASP A 402 -8.06 -0.82 -7.05
CA ASP A 402 -8.97 -0.11 -6.15
C ASP A 402 -10.06 -1.06 -5.63
N VAL A 403 -9.95 -1.37 -4.35
CA VAL A 403 -10.86 -2.27 -3.63
C VAL A 403 -11.47 -1.61 -2.39
N ALA A 404 -11.25 -0.31 -2.21
CA ALA A 404 -11.60 0.41 -1.00
C ALA A 404 -13.10 0.38 -0.65
N THR A 405 -13.96 0.24 -1.65
CA THR A 405 -15.42 0.23 -1.51
C THR A 405 -16.02 -1.18 -1.41
N LEU A 406 -15.19 -2.22 -1.53
CA LEU A 406 -15.63 -3.61 -1.50
C LEU A 406 -15.73 -4.16 -0.08
N GLU A 407 -16.58 -5.19 0.09
CA GLU A 407 -16.59 -6.01 1.29
C GLU A 407 -15.27 -6.76 1.46
N GLU A 408 -14.95 -7.10 2.70
CA GLU A 408 -13.67 -7.71 3.08
C GLU A 408 -13.39 -9.02 2.34
N ASP A 409 -14.39 -9.87 2.14
CA ASP A 409 -14.25 -11.13 1.40
C ASP A 409 -13.83 -10.91 -0.05
N ALA A 410 -14.39 -9.90 -0.71
CA ALA A 410 -14.03 -9.54 -2.08
C ALA A 410 -12.62 -8.93 -2.16
N GLN A 411 -12.23 -8.12 -1.18
CA GLN A 411 -10.86 -7.59 -1.07
C GLN A 411 -9.84 -8.72 -0.92
N ASP A 412 -10.11 -9.70 -0.05
CA ASP A 412 -9.23 -10.85 0.17
C ASP A 412 -9.10 -11.73 -1.07
N LEU A 413 -10.20 -11.95 -1.79
CA LEU A 413 -10.19 -12.71 -3.05
C LEU A 413 -9.33 -12.03 -4.11
N ILE A 414 -9.51 -10.71 -4.29
CA ILE A 414 -8.74 -9.93 -5.25
C ILE A 414 -7.25 -9.97 -4.87
N PHE A 415 -6.95 -9.72 -3.61
CA PHE A 415 -5.59 -9.75 -3.12
C PHE A 415 -4.91 -11.10 -3.38
N ALA A 416 -5.56 -12.20 -2.96
CA ALA A 416 -5.03 -13.54 -3.13
C ALA A 416 -4.80 -13.90 -4.60
N ARG A 417 -5.78 -13.62 -5.48
CA ARG A 417 -5.66 -13.91 -6.90
C ARG A 417 -4.55 -13.09 -7.55
N VAL A 418 -4.56 -11.77 -7.37
CA VAL A 418 -3.58 -10.88 -8.01
C VAL A 418 -2.17 -11.26 -7.56
N VAL A 419 -1.93 -11.39 -6.27
CA VAL A 419 -0.59 -11.70 -5.76
C VAL A 419 -0.12 -13.09 -6.17
N SER A 420 -1.00 -14.10 -6.17
CA SER A 420 -0.65 -15.45 -6.65
C SER A 420 -0.28 -15.45 -8.13
N LYS A 421 -1.04 -14.71 -8.96
CA LYS A 421 -0.74 -14.57 -10.39
C LYS A 421 0.56 -13.82 -10.64
N LEU A 422 0.81 -12.72 -9.93
CA LEU A 422 2.07 -12.00 -10.02
C LEU A 422 3.26 -12.89 -9.70
N ARG A 423 3.16 -13.68 -8.63
CA ARG A 423 4.18 -14.64 -8.25
C ARG A 423 4.40 -15.70 -9.33
N GLU A 424 3.33 -16.32 -9.84
CA GLU A 424 3.38 -17.34 -10.89
C GLU A 424 4.11 -16.82 -12.14
N HIS A 425 3.80 -15.60 -12.58
CA HIS A 425 4.45 -14.97 -13.74
C HIS A 425 5.91 -14.57 -13.47
N LEU A 426 6.26 -14.16 -12.25
CA LEU A 426 7.65 -13.91 -11.88
C LEU A 426 8.47 -15.20 -11.84
N GLU A 427 7.91 -16.31 -11.32
CA GLU A 427 8.56 -17.64 -11.33
C GLU A 427 8.81 -18.11 -12.78
N ARG A 428 7.88 -17.86 -13.69
CA ARG A 428 8.03 -18.16 -15.13
C ARG A 428 8.90 -17.14 -15.88
N ARG A 429 9.22 -15.99 -15.27
CA ARG A 429 9.93 -14.87 -15.89
C ARG A 429 9.24 -14.29 -17.12
N ASP A 430 7.92 -14.30 -17.12
CA ASP A 430 7.07 -13.83 -18.22
C ASP A 430 6.12 -12.69 -17.81
N LEU A 431 6.35 -12.04 -16.66
CA LEU A 431 5.51 -10.94 -16.19
C LEU A 431 5.60 -9.67 -17.07
N GLY A 432 6.73 -9.46 -17.77
CA GLY A 432 7.04 -8.25 -18.53
C GLY A 432 8.07 -7.35 -17.82
N VAL A 433 8.22 -7.46 -16.51
CA VAL A 433 9.24 -6.76 -15.71
C VAL A 433 10.02 -7.74 -14.84
N LYS A 434 11.26 -7.35 -14.47
CA LYS A 434 12.13 -8.19 -13.62
C LYS A 434 11.85 -8.01 -12.13
N HIS A 435 11.51 -6.80 -11.72
CA HIS A 435 11.24 -6.44 -10.34
C HIS A 435 9.83 -5.89 -10.21
N LEU A 436 9.15 -6.28 -9.15
CA LEU A 436 7.81 -5.82 -8.86
C LEU A 436 7.68 -5.44 -7.40
N ILE A 437 7.29 -4.20 -7.15
CA ILE A 437 6.89 -3.74 -5.83
C ILE A 437 5.40 -4.01 -5.66
N VAL A 438 5.03 -4.71 -4.59
CA VAL A 438 3.63 -4.86 -4.17
C VAL A 438 3.44 -4.02 -2.92
N PHE A 439 2.65 -2.96 -3.03
CA PHE A 439 2.30 -2.12 -1.89
C PHE A 439 0.97 -2.55 -1.27
N VAL A 440 1.00 -2.78 0.05
CA VAL A 440 -0.16 -3.16 0.86
C VAL A 440 -0.28 -2.20 2.04
N ASP A 441 -1.34 -1.40 2.04
CA ASP A 441 -1.71 -0.61 3.22
C ASP A 441 -2.54 -1.45 4.20
N GLU A 442 -2.53 -1.05 5.48
CA GLU A 442 -3.19 -1.76 6.58
C GLU A 442 -2.82 -3.27 6.63
N LEU A 443 -1.51 -3.56 6.57
CA LEU A 443 -0.99 -4.94 6.53
C LEU A 443 -1.47 -5.82 7.70
N ASN A 444 -1.74 -5.23 8.87
CA ASN A 444 -2.32 -5.91 10.02
C ASN A 444 -3.67 -6.59 9.71
N LYS A 445 -4.41 -6.12 8.70
CA LYS A 445 -5.63 -6.76 8.23
C LYS A 445 -5.35 -8.13 7.59
N TYR A 446 -4.29 -8.21 6.78
CA TYR A 446 -3.97 -9.40 5.99
C TYR A 446 -2.99 -10.35 6.68
N ALA A 447 -2.11 -9.81 7.53
CA ALA A 447 -1.13 -10.59 8.29
C ALA A 447 -1.11 -10.13 9.77
N PRO A 448 -2.20 -10.35 10.54
CA PRO A 448 -2.25 -9.98 11.95
C PRO A 448 -1.21 -10.76 12.78
N SER A 449 -0.77 -10.16 13.90
CA SER A 449 0.13 -10.82 14.87
C SER A 449 -0.47 -12.09 15.45
N ASP A 450 -1.76 -12.04 15.71
CA ASP A 450 -2.55 -13.11 16.32
C ASP A 450 -3.63 -13.61 15.34
N GLY A 451 -4.24 -14.75 15.63
CA GLY A 451 -5.35 -15.31 14.86
C GLY A 451 -4.96 -16.53 14.02
N GLN A 452 -5.94 -17.03 13.27
CA GLN A 452 -5.79 -18.24 12.45
C GLN A 452 -4.92 -17.98 11.20
N ASP A 453 -4.27 -19.03 10.71
CA ASP A 453 -3.50 -19.01 9.47
C ASP A 453 -4.42 -19.00 8.24
N THR A 454 -4.83 -17.81 7.81
CA THR A 454 -5.56 -17.64 6.56
C THR A 454 -4.65 -17.90 5.34
N TYR A 455 -5.24 -18.20 4.19
CA TYR A 455 -4.50 -18.35 2.93
C TYR A 455 -3.69 -17.09 2.59
N VAL A 456 -4.30 -15.91 2.71
CA VAL A 456 -3.66 -14.61 2.46
C VAL A 456 -2.47 -14.39 3.39
N ARG A 457 -2.62 -14.71 4.68
CA ARG A 457 -1.51 -14.63 5.66
C ARG A 457 -0.34 -15.53 5.26
N LYS A 458 -0.60 -16.80 4.93
CA LYS A 458 0.44 -17.75 4.48
C LYS A 458 1.17 -17.25 3.24
N MET A 459 0.44 -16.71 2.28
CA MET A 459 1.00 -16.15 1.06
C MET A 459 1.90 -14.95 1.33
N LEU A 460 1.46 -14.01 2.19
CA LEU A 460 2.28 -12.87 2.60
C LEU A 460 3.55 -13.27 3.34
N LEU A 461 3.48 -14.29 4.20
CA LEU A 461 4.65 -14.85 4.88
C LEU A 461 5.64 -15.45 3.87
N ASP A 462 5.16 -16.18 2.89
CA ASP A 462 6.01 -16.77 1.85
C ASP A 462 6.67 -15.68 0.97
N ILE A 463 5.94 -14.62 0.62
CA ILE A 463 6.50 -13.46 -0.09
C ILE A 463 7.58 -12.79 0.75
N ALA A 464 7.32 -12.52 2.02
CA ALA A 464 8.29 -11.88 2.90
C ALA A 464 9.57 -12.72 3.10
N GLU A 465 9.48 -14.04 2.96
CA GLU A 465 10.63 -14.94 3.13
C GLU A 465 11.38 -15.23 1.82
N ARG A 466 10.67 -15.34 0.71
CA ARG A 466 11.21 -15.84 -0.56
C ARG A 466 11.10 -14.87 -1.73
N GLY A 467 10.24 -13.84 -1.62
CA GLY A 467 9.93 -12.92 -2.71
C GLY A 467 11.16 -12.25 -3.33
N ARG A 468 12.16 -11.92 -2.50
CA ARG A 468 13.40 -11.26 -2.97
C ARG A 468 14.12 -12.00 -4.11
N TYR A 469 14.12 -13.33 -4.09
CA TYR A 469 14.77 -14.16 -5.14
C TYR A 469 14.01 -14.15 -6.45
N LEU A 470 12.71 -13.83 -6.40
CA LEU A 470 11.84 -13.71 -7.55
C LEU A 470 11.76 -12.28 -8.10
N GLY A 471 12.36 -11.31 -7.41
CA GLY A 471 12.18 -9.89 -7.71
C GLY A 471 10.83 -9.34 -7.20
N LEU A 472 10.13 -10.07 -6.31
CA LEU A 472 8.88 -9.63 -5.69
C LEU A 472 9.15 -8.97 -4.35
N VAL A 473 8.93 -7.67 -4.27
CA VAL A 473 9.24 -6.84 -3.11
C VAL A 473 7.96 -6.35 -2.46
N LEU A 474 7.80 -6.62 -1.16
CA LEU A 474 6.67 -6.14 -0.38
C LEU A 474 6.99 -4.77 0.24
N PHE A 475 6.23 -3.74 -0.13
CA PHE A 475 6.14 -2.49 0.60
C PHE A 475 4.87 -2.54 1.42
N SER A 476 4.99 -2.43 2.72
CA SER A 476 3.88 -2.60 3.65
C SER A 476 3.74 -1.41 4.58
N ALA A 477 2.51 -1.02 4.86
CA ALA A 477 2.21 0.06 5.77
C ALA A 477 1.17 -0.37 6.82
N GLN A 478 1.30 0.11 8.04
CA GLN A 478 0.34 -0.09 9.14
C GLN A 478 0.45 1.02 10.18
N GLN A 479 -0.55 1.12 11.05
CA GLN A 479 -0.50 2.04 12.18
C GLN A 479 0.36 1.47 13.31
N PHE A 480 0.10 0.23 13.70
CA PHE A 480 0.74 -0.46 14.81
C PHE A 480 1.55 -1.65 14.30
N ARG A 481 2.86 -1.54 14.40
CA ARG A 481 3.79 -2.62 14.02
C ARG A 481 3.60 -3.88 14.88
N SER A 482 3.23 -3.70 16.15
CA SER A 482 2.96 -4.78 17.10
C SER A 482 1.80 -5.67 16.68
N GLN A 483 0.85 -5.15 15.89
CA GLN A 483 -0.31 -5.88 15.37
C GLN A 483 -0.02 -6.68 14.09
N VAL A 484 1.17 -6.56 13.52
CA VAL A 484 1.56 -7.29 12.31
C VAL A 484 2.38 -8.53 12.68
N HIS A 485 2.21 -9.58 11.91
CA HIS A 485 2.92 -10.84 12.12
C HIS A 485 4.44 -10.63 12.07
N ARG A 486 5.13 -11.10 13.16
CA ARG A 486 6.56 -10.86 13.38
C ARG A 486 7.48 -11.30 12.22
N ARG A 487 7.11 -12.37 11.47
CA ARG A 487 7.91 -12.86 10.34
C ARG A 487 7.86 -11.90 9.15
N VAL A 488 6.76 -11.19 8.91
CA VAL A 488 6.71 -10.18 7.84
C VAL A 488 7.58 -8.99 8.20
N VAL A 489 7.37 -8.46 9.41
CA VAL A 489 8.14 -7.31 9.91
C VAL A 489 9.63 -7.63 10.05
N GLY A 490 9.96 -8.84 10.51
CA GLY A 490 11.36 -9.28 10.71
C GLY A 490 12.12 -9.50 9.41
N ASN A 491 11.43 -9.85 8.32
CA ASN A 491 12.03 -10.00 7.00
C ASN A 491 12.10 -8.70 6.19
N SER A 492 11.51 -7.60 6.67
CA SER A 492 11.65 -6.30 6.04
C SER A 492 13.02 -5.71 6.36
N GLY A 493 13.91 -5.69 5.37
CA GLY A 493 15.26 -5.17 5.51
C GLY A 493 15.27 -3.69 5.90
N THR A 494 14.37 -2.91 5.34
CA THR A 494 14.23 -1.49 5.62
C THR A 494 12.95 -1.21 6.41
N SER A 495 13.04 -0.36 7.43
CA SER A 495 11.87 0.10 8.19
C SER A 495 11.86 1.63 8.28
N LEU A 496 10.69 2.22 7.99
CA LEU A 496 10.43 3.64 8.12
C LEU A 496 9.42 3.85 9.26
N PHE A 497 9.72 4.79 10.12
CA PHE A 497 8.86 5.12 11.25
C PHE A 497 8.46 6.60 11.15
N GLY A 498 7.17 6.83 10.96
CA GLY A 498 6.57 8.14 11.12
C GLY A 498 6.27 8.44 12.58
N ARG A 499 5.46 9.47 12.84
CA ARG A 499 4.97 9.73 14.20
C ARG A 499 4.19 8.55 14.73
N MET A 500 4.49 8.13 15.96
CA MET A 500 3.92 6.94 16.58
C MET A 500 3.25 7.29 17.92
N ASP A 501 2.27 6.45 18.28
CA ASP A 501 1.63 6.54 19.58
C ASP A 501 2.57 6.08 20.70
N ALA A 502 2.44 6.70 21.89
CA ALA A 502 3.26 6.38 23.04
C ALA A 502 3.07 4.94 23.53
N ASP A 503 1.84 4.43 23.46
CA ASP A 503 1.52 3.05 23.87
C ASP A 503 2.18 2.03 22.95
N GLU A 504 2.19 2.28 21.64
CA GLU A 504 2.92 1.44 20.69
C GLU A 504 4.44 1.45 20.97
N LEU A 505 5.01 2.63 21.24
CA LEU A 505 6.43 2.79 21.57
C LEU A 505 6.84 2.16 22.91
N ALA A 506 5.89 1.85 23.79
CA ALA A 506 6.11 1.12 25.03
C ALA A 506 6.22 -0.40 24.81
N THR A 507 5.85 -0.91 23.62
CA THR A 507 5.92 -2.34 23.33
C THR A 507 7.38 -2.85 23.24
N PRO A 508 7.63 -4.15 23.50
CA PRO A 508 8.99 -4.71 23.48
C PRO A 508 9.74 -4.51 22.16
N GLY A 509 9.04 -4.37 21.04
CA GLY A 509 9.63 -4.14 19.72
C GLY A 509 10.47 -2.86 19.61
N TYR A 510 10.25 -1.89 20.50
CA TYR A 510 10.96 -0.61 20.53
C TYR A 510 11.92 -0.45 21.71
N SER A 511 12.10 -1.49 22.53
CA SER A 511 12.97 -1.46 23.71
C SER A 511 14.45 -1.14 23.41
N VAL A 512 14.89 -1.42 22.19
CA VAL A 512 16.26 -1.15 21.73
C VAL A 512 16.52 0.35 21.46
N LEU A 513 15.46 1.16 21.38
CA LEU A 513 15.57 2.61 21.20
C LEU A 513 15.70 3.31 22.56
N SER A 514 16.56 4.34 22.66
CA SER A 514 16.65 5.16 23.85
C SER A 514 15.32 5.88 24.15
N ALA A 515 15.12 6.28 25.41
CA ALA A 515 13.92 7.01 25.81
C ALA A 515 13.75 8.31 25.01
N ALA A 516 14.85 9.02 24.77
CA ALA A 516 14.86 10.26 24.00
C ALA A 516 14.45 10.03 22.53
N ILE A 517 14.94 8.97 21.89
CA ILE A 517 14.53 8.63 20.52
C ILE A 517 13.04 8.27 20.47
N ARG A 518 12.52 7.50 21.44
CA ARG A 518 11.10 7.19 21.53
C ARG A 518 10.24 8.44 21.69
N THR A 519 10.65 9.36 22.57
CA THR A 519 9.96 10.66 22.74
C THR A 519 9.98 11.47 21.45
N LYS A 520 11.13 11.51 20.75
CA LYS A 520 11.23 12.17 19.44
C LYS A 520 10.31 11.54 18.39
N LEU A 521 10.19 10.21 18.36
CA LEU A 521 9.24 9.51 17.49
C LEU A 521 7.79 9.85 17.78
N ALA A 522 7.41 10.00 19.06
CA ALA A 522 6.06 10.40 19.46
C ALA A 522 5.70 11.83 19.04
N THR A 523 6.70 12.67 18.76
CA THR A 523 6.53 14.10 18.46
C THR A 523 6.99 14.49 17.05
N LEU A 524 7.28 13.53 16.16
CA LEU A 524 7.73 13.81 14.81
C LEU A 524 6.74 14.73 14.06
N GLU A 525 7.30 15.68 13.33
CA GLU A 525 6.54 16.56 12.44
C GLU A 525 6.16 15.85 11.14
N LYS A 526 5.20 16.44 10.42
CA LYS A 526 4.87 15.99 9.05
C LYS A 526 6.09 16.07 8.14
N GLY A 527 6.25 15.07 7.27
CA GLY A 527 7.38 14.98 6.33
C GLY A 527 8.69 14.53 6.97
N GLN A 528 8.67 14.09 8.24
CA GLN A 528 9.83 13.50 8.90
C GLN A 528 9.62 12.01 9.11
N LEU A 529 10.69 11.23 8.92
CA LEU A 529 10.76 9.79 9.16
C LEU A 529 12.02 9.45 9.94
N MET A 530 11.93 8.45 10.79
CA MET A 530 13.10 7.72 11.26
C MET A 530 13.32 6.52 10.32
N VAL A 531 14.53 6.39 9.80
CA VAL A 531 14.93 5.34 8.84
C VAL A 531 15.84 4.33 9.52
N ARG A 532 15.51 3.07 9.40
CA ARG A 532 16.36 1.93 9.76
C ARG A 532 16.65 1.10 8.51
N HIS A 533 17.91 0.97 8.18
CA HIS A 533 18.38 0.27 6.98
C HIS A 533 19.59 -0.62 7.34
N PRO A 534 19.82 -1.75 6.67
CA PRO A 534 20.91 -2.68 7.04
C PRO A 534 22.31 -2.06 7.08
N HIS A 535 22.59 -1.09 6.21
CA HIS A 535 23.86 -0.35 6.24
C HIS A 535 24.00 0.61 7.42
N PHE A 536 22.89 1.03 8.04
CA PHE A 536 22.91 2.01 9.12
C PHE A 536 22.98 1.31 10.47
N THR A 537 24.09 1.48 11.19
CA THR A 537 24.29 0.91 12.53
C THR A 537 23.27 1.43 13.53
N GLN A 538 22.84 2.70 13.35
CA GLN A 538 21.81 3.36 14.15
C GLN A 538 20.73 3.95 13.25
N PRO A 539 19.48 4.07 13.71
CA PRO A 539 18.43 4.73 12.97
C PRO A 539 18.72 6.23 12.82
N ILE A 540 18.34 6.81 11.68
CA ILE A 540 18.52 8.23 11.37
C ILE A 540 17.19 8.91 11.07
N PHE A 541 17.14 10.23 11.31
CA PHE A 541 15.98 11.04 11.00
C PHE A 541 16.19 11.77 9.67
N VAL A 542 15.21 11.70 8.80
CA VAL A 542 15.23 12.36 7.49
C VAL A 542 13.94 13.16 7.28
N ARG A 543 14.02 14.17 6.45
CA ARG A 543 12.87 14.91 5.92
C ARG A 543 12.70 14.55 4.44
N PHE A 544 11.49 14.17 4.05
CA PHE A 544 11.14 13.90 2.66
C PHE A 544 10.11 14.94 2.17
N PRO A 545 10.05 15.23 0.85
CA PRO A 545 9.11 16.21 0.29
C PRO A 545 7.69 15.66 0.32
N ARG A 546 6.71 16.55 0.26
CA ARG A 546 5.35 16.16 -0.06
C ARG A 546 5.33 15.51 -1.45
N PRO A 547 4.63 14.36 -1.64
CA PRO A 547 4.47 13.78 -2.97
C PRO A 547 3.83 14.76 -3.95
N ALA A 548 4.32 14.76 -5.18
CA ALA A 548 3.80 15.64 -6.24
C ALA A 548 2.45 15.18 -6.81
N VAL A 549 1.79 14.25 -6.15
CA VAL A 549 0.49 13.70 -6.51
C VAL A 549 -0.63 14.37 -5.72
N MET A 550 -1.83 14.37 -6.27
CA MET A 550 -3.00 14.94 -5.62
C MET A 550 -3.44 14.09 -4.44
N LEU A 551 -3.65 14.72 -3.29
CA LEU A 551 -4.19 14.06 -2.10
C LEU A 551 -5.59 13.52 -2.39
N GLY A 552 -5.89 12.31 -1.96
CA GLY A 552 -7.15 11.62 -2.23
C GLY A 552 -8.39 12.44 -1.86
N ARG A 553 -8.38 13.10 -0.70
CA ARG A 553 -9.47 13.98 -0.27
C ARG A 553 -9.69 15.14 -1.25
N VAL A 554 -8.63 15.81 -1.67
CA VAL A 554 -8.70 16.93 -2.63
C VAL A 554 -9.19 16.42 -3.99
N GLY A 555 -8.71 15.24 -4.41
CA GLY A 555 -9.12 14.61 -5.66
C GLY A 555 -10.62 14.32 -5.71
N VAL A 556 -11.21 13.80 -4.65
CA VAL A 556 -12.66 13.56 -4.56
C VAL A 556 -13.46 14.87 -4.58
N GLU A 557 -12.96 15.93 -3.95
CA GLU A 557 -13.59 17.26 -3.96
C GLU A 557 -13.51 17.90 -5.36
N GLN A 558 -12.38 17.79 -6.04
CA GLN A 558 -12.14 18.37 -7.37
C GLN A 558 -12.79 17.56 -8.49
N PHE A 559 -12.84 16.26 -8.35
CA PHE A 559 -13.43 15.31 -9.29
C PHE A 559 -14.58 14.55 -8.59
N PRO A 560 -15.73 15.19 -8.37
CA PRO A 560 -16.84 14.55 -7.67
C PRO A 560 -17.25 13.27 -8.38
N GLN A 561 -17.65 12.29 -7.58
CA GLN A 561 -18.08 10.99 -8.09
C GLN A 561 -19.23 11.14 -9.06
N ALA A 562 -19.17 10.41 -10.16
CA ALA A 562 -20.28 10.32 -11.09
C ALA A 562 -21.47 9.67 -10.36
N VAL A 563 -22.63 10.30 -10.45
CA VAL A 563 -23.88 9.65 -10.04
C VAL A 563 -24.06 8.42 -10.93
N GLU A 564 -24.46 7.28 -10.36
CA GLU A 564 -24.72 6.07 -11.13
C GLU A 564 -25.63 6.42 -12.32
N SER A 565 -25.09 6.32 -13.52
CA SER A 565 -25.85 6.59 -14.74
C SER A 565 -26.85 5.46 -14.96
N GLY A 566 -28.02 5.79 -15.51
CA GLY A 566 -29.00 4.78 -15.89
C GLY A 566 -28.44 3.74 -16.85
N LEU A 567 -29.11 2.60 -16.97
CA LEU A 567 -28.75 1.50 -17.86
C LEU A 567 -28.49 1.96 -19.30
N ASP A 568 -29.24 2.93 -19.79
CA ASP A 568 -29.10 3.52 -21.12
C ASP A 568 -27.73 4.18 -21.34
N VAL A 569 -27.28 4.98 -20.37
CA VAL A 569 -25.97 5.64 -20.44
C VAL A 569 -24.84 4.61 -20.29
N ALA A 570 -24.99 3.61 -19.42
CA ALA A 570 -24.01 2.55 -19.23
C ALA A 570 -23.81 1.70 -20.49
N LEU A 571 -24.91 1.31 -21.14
CA LEU A 571 -24.87 0.58 -22.41
C LEU A 571 -24.26 1.42 -23.54
N TYR A 572 -24.64 2.70 -23.62
CA TYR A 572 -24.08 3.64 -24.60
C TYR A 572 -22.56 3.74 -24.45
N ARG A 573 -22.05 3.93 -23.23
CA ARG A 573 -20.60 4.00 -22.96
C ARG A 573 -19.86 2.72 -23.28
N ALA A 574 -20.45 1.58 -23.02
CA ALA A 574 -19.85 0.28 -23.29
C ALA A 574 -19.79 -0.05 -24.79
N LEU A 575 -20.79 0.35 -25.58
CA LEU A 575 -20.92 0.00 -26.99
C LEU A 575 -20.32 1.03 -27.95
N ARG A 576 -20.34 2.32 -27.58
CA ARG A 576 -19.86 3.44 -28.43
C ARG A 576 -18.38 3.33 -28.83
N PRO A 577 -17.45 2.89 -27.96
CA PRO A 577 -16.05 2.69 -28.35
C PRO A 577 -15.86 1.57 -29.39
N LEU A 578 -16.78 0.62 -29.46
CA LEU A 578 -16.73 -0.48 -30.41
C LEU A 578 -17.29 -0.08 -31.80
N ASP A 579 -18.25 0.86 -31.83
CA ASP A 579 -18.91 1.32 -33.06
C ASP A 579 -19.44 2.76 -32.87
N HIS A 580 -18.81 3.70 -33.54
CA HIS A 580 -19.19 5.12 -33.48
C HIS A 580 -20.61 5.42 -34.02
N SER A 581 -21.25 4.47 -34.67
CA SER A 581 -22.65 4.60 -35.09
C SER A 581 -23.65 4.44 -33.95
N VAL A 582 -23.24 3.86 -32.79
CA VAL A 582 -24.07 3.74 -31.59
C VAL A 582 -24.40 5.11 -31.04
N THR A 583 -25.69 5.40 -30.84
CA THR A 583 -26.20 6.67 -30.32
C THR A 583 -27.03 6.44 -29.05
N LEU A 584 -27.02 7.41 -28.13
CA LEU A 584 -27.80 7.31 -26.88
C LEU A 584 -29.31 7.12 -27.13
N PRO A 585 -29.97 7.84 -28.08
CA PRO A 585 -31.39 7.58 -28.37
C PRO A 585 -31.70 6.15 -28.85
N TRP A 586 -30.77 5.54 -29.60
CA TRP A 586 -30.92 4.15 -30.00
C TRP A 586 -30.87 3.19 -28.80
N VAL A 587 -29.94 3.42 -27.85
CA VAL A 587 -29.85 2.62 -26.62
C VAL A 587 -31.09 2.83 -25.75
N GLN A 588 -31.54 4.06 -25.57
CA GLN A 588 -32.74 4.38 -24.78
C GLN A 588 -33.99 3.66 -25.31
N LYS A 589 -34.11 3.55 -26.63
CA LYS A 589 -35.17 2.77 -27.24
C LYS A 589 -35.10 1.28 -26.89
N LEU A 590 -33.91 0.71 -26.83
CA LEU A 590 -33.72 -0.70 -26.43
C LEU A 590 -34.00 -0.92 -24.95
N VAL A 591 -33.55 -0.03 -24.10
CA VAL A 591 -33.82 -0.08 -22.63
C VAL A 591 -35.32 0.04 -22.32
N ALA A 592 -36.07 0.72 -23.17
CA ALA A 592 -37.53 0.80 -23.02
C ALA A 592 -38.28 -0.47 -23.48
N LEU A 593 -37.63 -1.35 -24.28
CA LEU A 593 -38.26 -2.52 -24.91
C LEU A 593 -37.85 -3.84 -24.27
N TYR A 594 -36.68 -3.94 -23.70
CA TYR A 594 -36.09 -5.21 -23.24
C TYR A 594 -35.72 -5.17 -21.76
N ASP A 595 -35.69 -6.35 -21.15
CA ASP A 595 -35.32 -6.52 -19.75
C ASP A 595 -33.84 -6.23 -19.50
N GLU A 596 -33.53 -5.67 -18.31
CA GLU A 596 -32.20 -5.27 -17.88
C GLU A 596 -31.18 -6.43 -17.99
N ALA A 597 -31.55 -7.63 -17.51
CA ALA A 597 -30.66 -8.80 -17.54
C ALA A 597 -30.35 -9.25 -18.98
N GLU A 598 -31.32 -9.14 -19.90
CA GLU A 598 -31.11 -9.47 -21.32
C GLU A 598 -30.21 -8.46 -22.01
N LEU A 599 -30.40 -7.17 -21.72
CA LEU A 599 -29.57 -6.09 -22.25
C LEU A 599 -28.10 -6.21 -21.80
N LEU A 600 -27.86 -6.57 -20.54
CA LEU A 600 -26.52 -6.80 -20.02
C LEU A 600 -25.85 -8.03 -20.65
N LYS A 601 -26.59 -9.13 -20.82
CA LYS A 601 -26.10 -10.33 -21.57
C LYS A 601 -25.73 -9.98 -23.01
N ALA A 602 -26.56 -9.21 -23.69
CA ALA A 602 -26.33 -8.78 -25.07
C ALA A 602 -25.11 -7.85 -25.16
N ARG A 603 -24.94 -6.92 -24.21
CA ARG A 603 -23.75 -6.08 -24.11
C ARG A 603 -22.48 -6.94 -24.02
N ASP A 604 -22.45 -7.86 -23.10
CA ASP A 604 -21.29 -8.69 -22.84
C ASP A 604 -20.95 -9.62 -23.99
N ALA A 605 -21.99 -10.18 -24.64
CA ALA A 605 -21.81 -10.96 -25.87
C ALA A 605 -21.22 -10.11 -27.02
N THR A 606 -21.66 -8.85 -27.13
CA THR A 606 -21.18 -7.91 -28.16
C THR A 606 -19.73 -7.48 -27.90
N ILE A 607 -19.37 -7.19 -26.65
CA ILE A 607 -18.00 -6.84 -26.26
C ILE A 607 -17.04 -8.01 -26.55
N ARG A 608 -17.46 -9.25 -26.28
CA ARG A 608 -16.66 -10.45 -26.60
C ARG A 608 -16.48 -10.67 -28.10
N ALA A 609 -17.56 -10.56 -28.84
CA ALA A 609 -17.57 -10.86 -30.28
C ALA A 609 -16.87 -9.80 -31.13
N ARG A 610 -16.80 -8.53 -30.65
CA ARG A 610 -16.29 -7.36 -31.38
C ARG A 610 -16.74 -7.35 -32.85
N PRO A 611 -18.05 -7.41 -33.12
CA PRO A 611 -18.56 -7.57 -34.47
C PRO A 611 -18.30 -6.32 -35.32
N ALA A 612 -18.25 -6.49 -36.64
CA ALA A 612 -18.10 -5.37 -37.59
C ALA A 612 -19.27 -4.38 -37.55
N SER A 613 -20.48 -4.81 -37.16
CA SER A 613 -21.64 -3.96 -36.87
C SER A 613 -22.19 -4.30 -35.49
N VAL A 614 -21.94 -3.42 -34.55
CA VAL A 614 -22.39 -3.58 -33.14
C VAL A 614 -23.92 -3.55 -33.06
N LYS A 615 -24.56 -2.61 -33.73
CA LYS A 615 -26.04 -2.48 -33.70
C LYS A 615 -26.74 -3.76 -34.19
N ALA A 616 -26.34 -4.24 -35.36
CA ALA A 616 -26.96 -5.43 -35.95
C ALA A 616 -26.73 -6.68 -35.09
N TYR A 617 -25.54 -6.83 -34.52
CA TYR A 617 -25.21 -7.97 -33.65
C TYR A 617 -25.97 -7.88 -32.33
N PHE A 618 -26.00 -6.70 -31.70
CA PHE A 618 -26.70 -6.46 -30.46
C PHE A 618 -28.21 -6.72 -30.60
N GLU A 619 -28.86 -6.19 -31.64
CA GLU A 619 -30.27 -6.44 -31.92
C GLU A 619 -30.57 -7.90 -32.25
N ALA A 620 -29.64 -8.62 -32.88
CA ALA A 620 -29.80 -10.04 -33.19
C ALA A 620 -29.92 -10.92 -31.94
N GLN A 621 -29.39 -10.47 -30.78
CA GLN A 621 -29.52 -11.21 -29.51
C GLN A 621 -30.98 -11.28 -29.04
N PHE A 622 -31.83 -10.33 -29.43
CA PHE A 622 -33.23 -10.23 -29.00
C PHE A 622 -34.25 -10.77 -30.02
N ARG A 623 -33.85 -11.07 -31.26
CA ARG A 623 -34.77 -11.55 -32.31
C ARG A 623 -35.45 -12.89 -32.02
N LYS A 624 -35.05 -13.59 -30.94
CA LYS A 624 -35.67 -14.83 -30.48
C LYS A 624 -36.78 -14.66 -29.46
N VAL A 625 -37.00 -13.43 -28.95
CA VAL A 625 -38.04 -13.12 -27.97
C VAL A 625 -39.08 -12.25 -28.64
N ILE A 626 -40.28 -12.78 -28.83
CA ILE A 626 -41.43 -12.04 -29.35
C ILE A 626 -41.87 -11.09 -28.21
N PRO A 627 -41.93 -9.76 -28.42
CA PRO A 627 -42.39 -8.84 -27.35
C PRO A 627 -43.87 -9.14 -27.05
N THR A 628 -44.20 -9.41 -25.80
CA THR A 628 -45.61 -9.45 -25.34
C THR A 628 -46.11 -8.01 -25.16
N GLU A 629 -47.10 -7.65 -25.95
CA GLU A 629 -47.72 -6.29 -26.03
C GLU A 629 -48.22 -5.63 -24.74
N PRO A 630 -48.38 -6.26 -23.55
CA PRO A 630 -48.92 -5.56 -22.38
C PRO A 630 -47.94 -4.64 -21.63
N ALA A 631 -46.62 -4.71 -21.89
CA ALA A 631 -45.66 -3.92 -21.12
C ALA A 631 -45.59 -2.43 -21.51
N VAL A 632 -45.99 -2.09 -22.74
CA VAL A 632 -45.94 -0.71 -23.25
C VAL A 632 -47.07 0.17 -22.65
N ALA A 633 -48.23 -0.41 -22.38
CA ALA A 633 -49.36 0.31 -21.78
C ALA A 633 -49.16 0.59 -20.28
N ALA A 634 -48.50 -0.33 -19.54
CA ALA A 634 -48.21 -0.15 -18.10
C ALA A 634 -47.12 0.90 -17.85
N ALA A 635 -46.09 0.98 -18.72
CA ALA A 635 -45.03 1.98 -18.60
C ALA A 635 -45.50 3.39 -18.97
N ALA A 636 -46.49 3.54 -19.88
CA ALA A 636 -47.08 4.82 -20.21
C ALA A 636 -48.02 5.31 -19.08
N ALA A 637 -48.82 4.42 -18.48
CA ALA A 637 -49.70 4.75 -17.37
C ALA A 637 -48.98 5.15 -16.09
N SER A 638 -47.86 4.50 -15.76
CA SER A 638 -47.04 4.86 -14.58
C SER A 638 -46.32 6.22 -14.73
N ARG A 639 -46.04 6.65 -15.98
CA ARG A 639 -45.43 7.95 -16.25
C ARG A 639 -46.47 9.12 -16.20
N GLU A 640 -47.74 8.86 -16.50
CA GLU A 640 -48.77 9.85 -16.34
C GLU A 640 -49.18 10.06 -14.86
N GLU A 641 -49.24 8.99 -14.06
CA GLU A 641 -49.47 9.11 -12.60
C GLU A 641 -48.34 9.82 -11.87
N THR A 642 -47.07 9.65 -12.27
CA THR A 642 -45.94 10.36 -11.65
C THR A 642 -45.87 11.83 -12.06
N ARG A 643 -46.52 12.23 -13.16
CA ARG A 643 -46.59 13.62 -13.61
C ARG A 643 -47.75 14.39 -12.96
N ALA A 644 -48.84 13.69 -12.52
CA ALA A 644 -49.99 14.28 -11.89
C ALA A 644 -49.83 14.62 -10.38
N VAL A 645 -48.80 14.07 -9.73
CA VAL A 645 -48.55 14.30 -8.28
C VAL A 645 -47.65 15.53 -8.00
N ARG A 646 -47.20 16.26 -9.03
CA ARG A 646 -46.26 17.38 -8.87
C ARG A 646 -46.82 18.79 -8.97
N THR A 647 -48.14 18.96 -8.80
CA THR A 647 -48.75 20.32 -8.73
C THR A 647 -49.77 20.38 -7.62
N LEU A 648 -49.33 20.54 -6.39
CA LEU A 648 -50.12 21.16 -5.32
C LEU A 648 -49.27 22.25 -4.66
N PRO A 649 -49.80 23.47 -4.48
CA PRO A 649 -49.09 24.56 -3.83
C PRO A 649 -48.98 24.29 -2.33
N ILE A 650 -47.81 24.54 -1.76
CA ILE A 650 -47.62 24.57 -0.32
C ILE A 650 -48.07 25.93 0.17
N ASP A 651 -49.26 25.98 0.82
CA ASP A 651 -49.64 27.10 1.68
C ASP A 651 -48.76 27.08 2.94
N ASP A 652 -48.07 28.15 3.15
CA ASP A 652 -47.27 28.43 4.34
C ASP A 652 -48.18 28.99 5.45
N PRO A 653 -48.33 28.31 6.58
CA PRO A 653 -49.00 28.89 7.74
C PRO A 653 -48.05 28.97 8.93
N TYR A 654 -46.99 29.72 8.91
CA TYR A 654 -46.41 30.29 10.13
C TYR A 654 -45.18 31.14 9.77
N GLY A 655 -45.42 32.44 9.62
CA GLY A 655 -44.39 33.44 9.76
C GLY A 655 -43.88 33.48 11.20
N PHE A 656 -42.57 33.36 11.32
CA PHE A 656 -41.71 34.13 12.24
C PHE A 656 -40.28 33.95 11.76
#